data_76609331f68e0c672f58b58b72c45d42
#
_entry.id   76609331f68e0c672f58b58b72c45d42
#
_cell.length_a   1.000
_cell.length_b   1.000
_cell.length_c   1.000
_cell.angle_alpha   90.00
_cell.angle_beta   90.00
_cell.angle_gamma   90.00
#
_symmetry.space_group_name_H-M   'P 1'
#
loop_
_entity.id
_entity.type
_entity.pdbx_description
1 polymer ?
#
loop_
_entity_poly.entity_id
_entity_poly.type
_entity_poly.pdbx_seq_one_letter_code
_entity_poly.pdbx_strand_id
1 'polypeptide(L)'
;MIKKIQYHIDRIEYQLGKAVCGGWAFAVTKTGAYLPVNIRLENERKEPIDAAFSRNARGDVAQALKITDQKGTDWGFNYTWLTNEETSYRMIFSVDDYEVVHRVTTEDLERSFREYRRRYPDAETAKRRKDDKIAADDWYYLKTEGIRALRGIRKQRFNKKQVPYPVWRTYQVPDEKELKRQRQTHFGKEPLISIIVPAYRTPEKFLREMIESVQAQSYENWELCIADGSLNDSIRGILEEYAAKDPRVRYEILDGNYGISGNTNAALAFAKGEYIGLLDHDDLLEPDALYENVKRINEEDAKLLYSDEDKVSLDLREYFDPHFKPDYNRDYMQCCNYICHFFVVERQIVEEAGHFDSSCDGSQDYDFILRCIAKSPKVTHIPKVLYHWRCHPDSTALNPESKLYCYEAGKRALELDLAAHGQEKASVHMGKYYGMYEVYYPLEEKPLISVITSKREKIESLLAATAYDSLEIVEYGEQETTAAIREAAGRAKGEYLIFLPEGTGVDREDWLTVMAANAVREKIGIVGPKLLGENGHVLSAGMAIGLRATAGSLFVGNDRDSVGYFSRTIIQQEIGAVAFAGMMTEKHLYEELGGLNESYGINEAALEFCLKVRKRGKEVLFTPFVSLELPDDRFAPQQVNITDEAFRKNYGSMAVEDGYYSSNFDRDGADYTLAFK
;
A
#
# COMPACT_ATOMS: atom_id res chain seq x y z
N MET A 1 22.90 13.19 -41.94
CA MET A 1 22.47 11.89 -42.52
C MET A 1 22.81 10.78 -41.52
N ILE A 2 21.85 9.97 -41.20
CA ILE A 2 22.01 8.79 -40.35
C ILE A 2 22.77 7.71 -41.08
N LYS A 3 23.70 7.05 -40.43
CA LYS A 3 24.44 5.89 -40.93
C LYS A 3 23.73 4.59 -40.61
N LYS A 4 23.28 4.46 -39.36
CA LYS A 4 22.54 3.29 -38.85
C LYS A 4 21.84 3.60 -37.51
N ILE A 5 20.83 2.85 -37.19
CA ILE A 5 20.29 2.74 -35.85
C ILE A 5 20.87 1.45 -35.22
N GLN A 6 21.39 1.53 -34.01
CA GLN A 6 21.78 0.40 -33.18
C GLN A 6 20.83 0.26 -32.02
N TYR A 7 20.40 -0.95 -31.79
CA TYR A 7 19.53 -1.28 -30.64
C TYR A 7 19.83 -2.69 -30.16
N HIS A 8 19.46 -2.95 -28.94
CA HIS A 8 19.42 -4.28 -28.34
C HIS A 8 18.23 -4.39 -27.42
N ILE A 9 17.56 -5.52 -27.46
CA ILE A 9 16.50 -5.87 -26.53
C ILE A 9 17.14 -6.70 -25.41
N ASP A 10 17.19 -6.14 -24.22
CA ASP A 10 17.77 -6.81 -23.06
C ASP A 10 16.78 -7.83 -22.46
N ARG A 11 15.47 -7.50 -22.54
CA ARG A 11 14.41 -8.37 -21.99
C ARG A 11 13.11 -8.21 -22.74
N ILE A 12 12.38 -9.31 -22.84
CA ILE A 12 10.95 -9.39 -23.13
C ILE A 12 10.35 -10.23 -22.02
N GLU A 13 9.49 -9.63 -21.23
CA GLU A 13 8.79 -10.30 -20.13
C GLU A 13 7.30 -10.23 -20.37
N TYR A 14 6.60 -11.35 -20.24
CA TYR A 14 5.15 -11.42 -20.27
C TYR A 14 4.65 -12.13 -19.02
N GLN A 15 3.82 -11.46 -18.27
CA GLN A 15 3.17 -12.00 -17.08
C GLN A 15 1.85 -11.28 -16.84
N LEU A 16 0.82 -12.00 -16.42
CA LEU A 16 -0.43 -11.42 -15.93
C LEU A 16 -1.12 -10.47 -16.93
N GLY A 17 -1.11 -10.83 -18.22
CA GLY A 17 -1.70 -9.99 -19.27
C GLY A 17 -0.89 -8.71 -19.60
N LYS A 18 0.32 -8.59 -19.05
CA LYS A 18 1.21 -7.43 -19.19
C LYS A 18 2.51 -7.85 -19.84
N ALA A 19 2.90 -7.16 -20.92
CA ALA A 19 4.21 -7.33 -21.53
C ALA A 19 5.13 -6.15 -21.19
N VAL A 20 6.39 -6.47 -20.93
CA VAL A 20 7.46 -5.50 -20.73
C VAL A 20 8.57 -5.79 -21.73
N CYS A 21 8.96 -4.80 -22.52
CA CYS A 21 10.13 -4.88 -23.41
C CYS A 21 11.10 -3.77 -23.05
N GLY A 22 12.30 -4.14 -22.64
CA GLY A 22 13.35 -3.21 -22.25
C GLY A 22 14.64 -3.43 -23.02
N GLY A 23 15.39 -2.36 -23.24
CA GLY A 23 16.63 -2.40 -23.98
C GLY A 23 17.30 -1.04 -24.09
N TRP A 24 18.10 -0.88 -25.12
CA TRP A 24 18.71 0.40 -25.47
C TRP A 24 18.73 0.61 -27.00
N ALA A 25 18.67 1.88 -27.43
CA ALA A 25 18.71 2.25 -28.83
C ALA A 25 19.27 3.66 -29.03
N PHE A 26 20.09 3.82 -30.05
CA PHE A 26 20.59 5.11 -30.51
C PHE A 26 20.91 5.09 -32.03
N ALA A 27 20.94 6.26 -32.64
CA ALA A 27 21.35 6.40 -34.02
C ALA A 27 22.82 6.88 -34.13
N VAL A 28 23.53 6.41 -35.12
CA VAL A 28 24.89 6.84 -35.44
C VAL A 28 24.87 7.61 -36.75
N THR A 29 25.35 8.85 -36.74
CA THR A 29 25.48 9.67 -37.96
C THR A 29 26.66 9.27 -38.81
N LYS A 30 26.72 9.74 -40.06
CA LYS A 30 27.91 9.54 -40.95
C LYS A 30 29.18 10.21 -40.40
N THR A 31 29.03 11.21 -39.52
CA THR A 31 30.15 11.91 -38.86
C THR A 31 30.54 11.26 -37.53
N GLY A 32 29.88 10.17 -37.12
CA GLY A 32 30.17 9.44 -35.87
C GLY A 32 29.47 9.99 -34.61
N ALA A 33 28.58 10.97 -34.72
CA ALA A 33 27.80 11.44 -33.59
C ALA A 33 26.67 10.47 -33.24
N TYR A 34 26.32 10.41 -31.95
CA TYR A 34 25.25 9.58 -31.39
C TYR A 34 24.01 10.44 -31.15
N LEU A 35 22.87 9.99 -31.62
CA LEU A 35 21.59 10.69 -31.45
C LEU A 35 20.55 9.79 -30.80
N PRO A 36 19.64 10.35 -30.00
CA PRO A 36 18.50 9.61 -29.49
C PRO A 36 17.58 9.19 -30.65
N VAL A 37 16.89 8.05 -30.46
CA VAL A 37 15.90 7.57 -31.43
C VAL A 37 14.50 7.71 -30.83
N ASN A 38 13.52 7.98 -31.69
CA ASN A 38 12.12 7.82 -31.33
C ASN A 38 11.75 6.34 -31.34
N ILE A 39 10.96 5.92 -30.37
CA ILE A 39 10.50 4.53 -30.28
C ILE A 39 8.98 4.57 -30.23
N ARG A 40 8.31 3.72 -31.00
CA ARG A 40 6.86 3.53 -30.98
C ARG A 40 6.53 2.06 -31.08
N LEU A 41 5.42 1.67 -30.47
CA LEU A 41 4.90 0.32 -30.49
C LEU A 41 3.60 0.29 -31.31
N GLU A 42 3.50 -0.69 -32.21
CA GLU A 42 2.35 -0.91 -33.09
C GLU A 42 1.95 -2.38 -33.09
N ASN A 43 0.67 -2.66 -33.34
CA ASN A 43 0.24 -4.01 -33.63
C ASN A 43 0.56 -4.42 -35.09
N GLU A 44 0.26 -5.65 -35.46
CA GLU A 44 0.49 -6.15 -36.83
C GLU A 44 -0.30 -5.37 -37.91
N ARG A 45 -1.38 -4.67 -37.54
CA ARG A 45 -2.17 -3.80 -38.43
C ARG A 45 -1.61 -2.39 -38.57
N LYS A 46 -0.44 -2.13 -37.94
CA LYS A 46 0.21 -0.81 -37.85
C LYS A 46 -0.59 0.23 -37.08
N GLU A 47 -1.45 -0.20 -36.20
CA GLU A 47 -2.16 0.67 -35.27
C GLU A 47 -1.29 0.90 -34.05
N PRO A 48 -1.14 2.14 -33.57
CA PRO A 48 -0.34 2.42 -32.38
C PRO A 48 -0.95 1.72 -31.14
N ILE A 49 -0.08 1.18 -30.31
CA ILE A 49 -0.44 0.57 -29.03
C ILE A 49 -0.21 1.59 -27.95
N ASP A 50 -1.22 1.78 -27.12
CA ASP A 50 -1.08 2.53 -25.88
C ASP A 50 -0.19 1.74 -24.92
N ALA A 51 0.91 2.35 -24.51
CA ALA A 51 1.93 1.69 -23.73
C ALA A 51 2.66 2.71 -22.84
N ALA A 52 2.87 2.37 -21.59
CA ALA A 52 3.75 3.16 -20.71
C ALA A 52 5.18 3.08 -21.23
N PHE A 53 5.81 4.24 -21.42
CA PHE A 53 7.16 4.38 -21.93
C PHE A 53 8.03 5.16 -20.97
N SER A 54 9.24 4.66 -20.68
CA SER A 54 10.23 5.40 -19.91
C SER A 54 11.61 5.29 -20.54
N ARG A 55 12.43 6.32 -20.33
CA ARG A 55 13.85 6.31 -20.70
C ARG A 55 14.71 6.22 -19.45
N ASN A 56 15.90 5.64 -19.63
CA ASN A 56 16.90 5.55 -18.57
C ASN A 56 18.32 5.68 -19.14
N ALA A 57 19.22 6.17 -18.32
CA ALA A 57 20.63 6.27 -18.69
C ALA A 57 21.27 4.87 -18.76
N ARG A 58 22.11 4.65 -19.79
CA ARG A 58 22.83 3.41 -20.04
C ARG A 58 24.34 3.66 -20.12
N GLY A 59 24.91 4.09 -19.00
CA GLY A 59 26.35 4.28 -18.87
C GLY A 59 27.17 3.00 -19.11
N ASP A 60 26.58 1.84 -18.78
CA ASP A 60 27.13 0.52 -19.07
C ASP A 60 27.32 0.28 -20.58
N VAL A 61 26.35 0.67 -21.40
CA VAL A 61 26.43 0.57 -22.88
C VAL A 61 27.46 1.54 -23.43
N ALA A 62 27.50 2.78 -22.93
CA ALA A 62 28.49 3.76 -23.31
C ALA A 62 29.92 3.27 -23.02
N GLN A 63 30.15 2.68 -21.86
CA GLN A 63 31.42 2.09 -21.45
C GLN A 63 31.82 0.91 -22.35
N ALA A 64 30.89 -0.03 -22.59
CA ALA A 64 31.13 -1.21 -23.42
C ALA A 64 31.45 -0.86 -24.85
N LEU A 65 30.84 0.20 -25.39
CA LEU A 65 31.10 0.70 -26.76
C LEU A 65 32.24 1.71 -26.84
N LYS A 66 32.92 2.02 -25.71
CA LYS A 66 34.03 2.98 -25.61
C LYS A 66 33.68 4.39 -26.13
N ILE A 67 32.45 4.84 -25.80
CA ILE A 67 31.95 6.16 -26.17
C ILE A 67 32.39 7.14 -25.08
N THR A 68 33.23 8.12 -25.43
CA THR A 68 33.81 9.07 -24.47
C THR A 68 32.95 10.30 -24.20
N ASP A 69 32.05 10.65 -25.11
CA ASP A 69 31.10 11.75 -24.91
C ASP A 69 29.81 11.22 -24.25
N GLN A 70 29.71 11.45 -22.93
CA GLN A 70 28.60 10.97 -22.13
C GLN A 70 27.39 11.93 -22.11
N LYS A 71 27.38 13.01 -22.87
CA LYS A 71 26.22 13.89 -22.97
C LYS A 71 25.13 13.21 -23.81
N GLY A 72 24.03 12.82 -23.15
CA GLY A 72 22.84 12.27 -23.78
C GLY A 72 22.80 10.73 -23.80
N THR A 73 23.25 10.07 -22.75
CA THR A 73 23.23 8.59 -22.60
C THR A 73 21.87 8.00 -22.27
N ASP A 74 20.75 8.74 -22.37
CA ASP A 74 19.39 8.25 -22.20
C ASP A 74 18.95 7.35 -23.35
N TRP A 75 19.76 6.32 -23.62
CA TRP A 75 19.53 5.35 -24.71
C TRP A 75 18.72 4.16 -24.27
N GLY A 76 18.58 3.96 -22.95
CA GLY A 76 17.75 2.92 -22.40
C GLY A 76 16.27 3.23 -22.56
N PHE A 77 15.47 2.20 -22.72
CA PHE A 77 14.04 2.32 -22.78
C PHE A 77 13.35 1.13 -22.08
N ASN A 78 12.15 1.38 -21.58
CA ASN A 78 11.21 0.36 -21.17
C ASN A 78 9.84 0.70 -21.75
N TYR A 79 9.20 -0.27 -22.39
CA TYR A 79 7.83 -0.27 -22.81
C TYR A 79 7.05 -1.27 -21.99
N THR A 80 5.87 -0.86 -21.53
CA THR A 80 4.95 -1.74 -20.82
C THR A 80 3.56 -1.56 -21.40
N TRP A 81 2.93 -2.65 -21.84
CA TRP A 81 1.58 -2.63 -22.42
C TRP A 81 0.77 -3.86 -22.00
N LEU A 82 -0.54 -3.75 -22.14
CA LEU A 82 -1.42 -4.90 -21.96
C LEU A 82 -1.55 -5.71 -23.23
N THR A 83 -1.46 -7.00 -23.09
CA THR A 83 -1.54 -7.95 -24.19
C THR A 83 -1.88 -9.35 -23.70
N ASN A 84 -2.08 -10.24 -24.63
CA ASN A 84 -2.04 -11.68 -24.44
C ASN A 84 -0.85 -12.28 -25.22
N GLU A 85 -0.54 -13.55 -24.98
CA GLU A 85 0.52 -14.29 -25.67
C GLU A 85 0.23 -14.57 -27.14
N GLU A 86 -0.99 -14.34 -27.62
CA GLU A 86 -1.44 -14.62 -28.98
C GLU A 86 -1.21 -13.47 -29.97
N THR A 87 -0.78 -12.31 -29.48
CA THR A 87 -0.62 -11.07 -30.30
C THR A 87 0.85 -10.70 -30.45
N SER A 88 1.28 -10.51 -31.70
CA SER A 88 2.62 -9.98 -32.01
C SER A 88 2.61 -8.46 -32.19
N TYR A 89 3.73 -7.82 -31.90
CA TYR A 89 3.90 -6.38 -31.94
C TYR A 89 5.13 -5.97 -32.74
N ARG A 90 5.12 -4.72 -33.22
CA ARG A 90 6.20 -4.08 -33.95
C ARG A 90 6.73 -2.91 -33.15
N MET A 91 7.98 -3.01 -32.68
CA MET A 91 8.68 -1.90 -32.05
C MET A 91 9.52 -1.19 -33.11
N ILE A 92 9.25 0.08 -33.34
CA ILE A 92 9.84 0.86 -34.41
C ILE A 92 10.77 1.90 -33.81
N PHE A 93 12.05 1.83 -34.21
CA PHE A 93 13.09 2.78 -33.85
C PHE A 93 13.31 3.72 -35.03
N SER A 94 13.13 5.03 -34.84
CA SER A 94 13.17 6.00 -35.92
C SER A 94 13.96 7.26 -35.58
N VAL A 95 14.64 7.79 -36.58
CA VAL A 95 15.28 9.13 -36.60
C VAL A 95 15.19 9.69 -38.02
N ASP A 96 14.59 10.87 -38.17
CA ASP A 96 14.25 11.45 -39.46
C ASP A 96 13.47 10.43 -40.30
N ASP A 97 13.90 10.18 -41.53
CA ASP A 97 13.30 9.21 -42.46
C ASP A 97 13.88 7.78 -42.32
N TYR A 98 14.70 7.53 -41.31
CA TYR A 98 15.35 6.24 -41.11
C TYR A 98 14.65 5.43 -40.04
N GLU A 99 14.16 4.24 -40.38
CA GLU A 99 13.44 3.37 -39.46
C GLU A 99 14.02 1.96 -39.40
N VAL A 100 14.00 1.35 -38.24
CA VAL A 100 14.30 -0.07 -38.01
C VAL A 100 13.21 -0.68 -37.19
N VAL A 101 12.73 -1.86 -37.56
CA VAL A 101 11.64 -2.55 -36.90
C VAL A 101 12.18 -3.79 -36.18
N HIS A 102 11.87 -3.90 -34.88
CA HIS A 102 12.02 -5.15 -34.13
C HIS A 102 10.62 -5.74 -33.92
N ARG A 103 10.47 -7.04 -34.12
CA ARG A 103 9.22 -7.73 -33.85
C ARG A 103 9.27 -8.41 -32.49
N VAL A 104 8.32 -8.13 -31.65
CA VAL A 104 8.01 -8.91 -30.43
C VAL A 104 6.99 -9.95 -30.86
N THR A 105 7.41 -11.20 -30.97
CA THR A 105 6.59 -12.27 -31.53
C THR A 105 5.75 -12.97 -30.46
N THR A 106 4.69 -13.65 -30.87
CA THR A 106 3.92 -14.54 -30.00
C THR A 106 4.82 -15.57 -29.33
N GLU A 107 5.84 -16.09 -30.05
CA GLU A 107 6.78 -17.06 -29.49
C GLU A 107 7.64 -16.47 -28.36
N ASP A 108 8.02 -15.19 -28.46
CA ASP A 108 8.76 -14.47 -27.40
C ASP A 108 7.89 -14.32 -26.16
N LEU A 109 6.63 -13.92 -26.34
CA LEU A 109 5.66 -13.78 -25.24
C LEU A 109 5.32 -15.12 -24.61
N GLU A 110 5.02 -16.15 -25.41
CA GLU A 110 4.78 -17.51 -24.92
C GLU A 110 5.98 -18.08 -24.15
N ARG A 111 7.21 -17.87 -24.65
CA ARG A 111 8.42 -18.33 -23.97
C ARG A 111 8.54 -17.68 -22.60
N SER A 112 8.39 -16.36 -22.55
CA SER A 112 8.42 -15.61 -21.31
C SER A 112 7.32 -16.05 -20.34
N PHE A 113 6.09 -16.26 -20.85
CA PHE A 113 4.96 -16.74 -20.06
C PHE A 113 5.18 -18.15 -19.52
N ARG A 114 5.74 -19.05 -20.32
CA ARG A 114 6.12 -20.41 -19.87
C ARG A 114 7.20 -20.36 -18.79
N GLU A 115 8.17 -19.44 -18.87
CA GLU A 115 9.17 -19.23 -17.83
C GLU A 115 8.53 -18.67 -16.56
N TYR A 116 7.65 -17.69 -16.70
CA TYR A 116 6.87 -17.15 -15.60
C TYR A 116 6.03 -18.24 -14.92
N ARG A 117 5.23 -19.02 -15.67
CA ARG A 117 4.42 -20.12 -15.16
C ARG A 117 5.28 -21.25 -14.54
N ARG A 118 6.47 -21.47 -15.04
CA ARG A 118 7.41 -22.42 -14.43
C ARG A 118 7.92 -21.91 -13.08
N ARG A 119 8.15 -20.61 -12.95
CA ARG A 119 8.60 -19.95 -11.71
C ARG A 119 7.46 -19.77 -10.72
N TYR A 120 6.29 -19.40 -11.25
CA TYR A 120 5.06 -19.12 -10.52
C TYR A 120 3.91 -19.97 -11.11
N PRO A 121 3.84 -21.27 -10.80
CA PRO A 121 2.78 -22.13 -11.34
C PRO A 121 1.41 -21.68 -10.84
N ASP A 122 0.35 -21.97 -11.63
CA ASP A 122 -1.03 -21.80 -11.17
C ASP A 122 -1.27 -22.57 -9.86
N ALA A 123 -2.30 -22.14 -9.15
CA ALA A 123 -2.55 -22.61 -7.79
C ALA A 123 -2.73 -24.15 -7.71
N GLU A 124 -3.39 -24.74 -8.68
CA GLU A 124 -3.61 -26.20 -8.72
C GLU A 124 -2.31 -26.96 -8.98
N THR A 125 -1.53 -26.52 -9.97
CA THR A 125 -0.22 -27.10 -10.30
C THR A 125 0.79 -26.89 -9.15
N ALA A 126 0.77 -25.71 -8.51
CA ALA A 126 1.62 -25.42 -7.38
C ALA A 126 1.27 -26.29 -6.17
N LYS A 127 -0.03 -26.44 -5.88
CA LYS A 127 -0.54 -27.31 -4.82
C LYS A 127 -0.14 -28.76 -5.08
N ARG A 128 -0.41 -29.28 -6.28
CA ARG A 128 -0.06 -30.67 -6.66
C ARG A 128 1.44 -30.92 -6.56
N ARG A 129 2.30 -30.06 -7.12
CA ARG A 129 3.76 -30.19 -7.02
C ARG A 129 4.26 -30.11 -5.59
N LYS A 130 3.63 -29.28 -4.75
CA LYS A 130 3.97 -29.16 -3.33
C LYS A 130 3.57 -30.41 -2.58
N ASP A 131 2.37 -30.90 -2.79
CA ASP A 131 1.85 -32.10 -2.12
C ASP A 131 2.67 -33.34 -2.51
N ASP A 132 3.00 -33.53 -3.80
CA ASP A 132 3.87 -34.60 -4.30
C ASP A 132 5.28 -34.54 -3.69
N LYS A 133 5.88 -33.35 -3.62
CA LYS A 133 7.20 -33.16 -3.04
C LYS A 133 7.19 -33.33 -1.53
N ILE A 134 6.19 -32.78 -0.84
CA ILE A 134 6.02 -32.93 0.61
C ILE A 134 5.83 -34.40 0.96
N ALA A 135 5.01 -35.13 0.20
CA ALA A 135 4.79 -36.55 0.45
C ALA A 135 6.05 -37.38 0.27
N ALA A 136 6.85 -37.11 -0.77
CA ALA A 136 8.12 -37.79 -1.02
C ALA A 136 9.15 -37.50 0.04
N ASP A 137 9.30 -36.24 0.42
CA ASP A 137 10.24 -35.80 1.45
C ASP A 137 9.81 -36.26 2.85
N ASP A 138 8.51 -36.21 3.15
CA ASP A 138 7.94 -36.67 4.42
C ASP A 138 8.16 -38.19 4.60
N TRP A 139 8.00 -38.95 3.51
CA TRP A 139 8.29 -40.36 3.51
C TRP A 139 9.77 -40.68 3.73
N TYR A 140 10.67 -39.88 3.14
CA TYR A 140 12.12 -39.99 3.37
C TYR A 140 12.46 -39.75 4.85
N TYR A 141 12.02 -38.63 5.42
CA TYR A 141 12.32 -38.28 6.82
C TYR A 141 11.66 -39.23 7.83
N LEU A 142 10.44 -39.68 7.54
CA LEU A 142 9.78 -40.67 8.40
C LEU A 142 10.57 -42.00 8.46
N LYS A 143 11.14 -42.42 7.34
CA LYS A 143 11.94 -43.63 7.25
C LYS A 143 13.33 -43.52 7.85
N THR A 144 13.98 -42.36 7.69
CA THR A 144 15.39 -42.17 8.08
C THR A 144 15.57 -41.59 9.47
N GLU A 145 14.72 -40.68 9.88
CA GLU A 145 14.90 -39.89 11.09
C GLU A 145 13.72 -39.92 12.08
N GLY A 146 12.64 -40.57 11.70
CA GLY A 146 11.50 -40.84 12.56
C GLY A 146 10.52 -39.67 12.71
N ILE A 147 9.41 -39.91 13.42
CA ILE A 147 8.24 -39.03 13.50
C ILE A 147 8.50 -37.67 14.18
N ARG A 148 9.50 -37.61 15.09
CA ARG A 148 9.88 -36.35 15.77
C ARG A 148 10.61 -35.40 14.82
N ALA A 149 11.56 -35.94 14.05
CA ALA A 149 12.28 -35.18 13.02
C ALA A 149 11.34 -34.70 11.93
N LEU A 150 10.42 -35.57 11.47
CA LEU A 150 9.38 -35.19 10.53
C LEU A 150 8.50 -34.01 11.03
N ARG A 151 8.07 -34.05 12.30
CA ARG A 151 7.33 -32.93 12.91
C ARG A 151 8.15 -31.65 12.96
N GLY A 152 9.44 -31.73 13.31
CA GLY A 152 10.36 -30.60 13.31
C GLY A 152 10.56 -30.00 11.93
N ILE A 153 10.75 -30.84 10.92
CA ILE A 153 10.93 -30.43 9.52
C ILE A 153 9.66 -29.88 8.92
N ARG A 154 8.50 -30.50 9.19
CA ARG A 154 7.21 -29.93 8.81
C ARG A 154 7.05 -28.52 9.38
N LYS A 155 7.40 -28.31 10.66
CA LYS A 155 7.37 -27.00 11.30
C LYS A 155 8.38 -26.03 10.67
N GLN A 156 9.59 -26.45 10.31
CA GLN A 156 10.59 -25.62 9.62
C GLN A 156 10.23 -25.32 8.16
N ARG A 157 9.58 -26.26 7.44
CA ARG A 157 9.14 -26.05 6.06
C ARG A 157 7.99 -25.06 5.96
N PHE A 158 7.10 -25.04 6.96
CA PHE A 158 6.07 -24.01 7.06
C PHE A 158 6.69 -22.61 7.29
N ASN A 159 7.87 -22.53 7.89
CA ASN A 159 8.48 -21.29 8.35
C ASN A 159 9.43 -20.60 7.35
N LYS A 160 9.64 -21.07 6.12
CA LYS A 160 10.71 -20.54 5.24
C LYS A 160 10.40 -20.33 3.78
N LYS A 161 9.16 -20.32 3.33
CA LYS A 161 8.87 -20.05 1.89
C LYS A 161 7.80 -18.99 1.74
N GLN A 162 8.16 -17.89 1.06
CA GLN A 162 7.18 -16.99 0.46
C GLN A 162 6.13 -17.79 -0.29
N VAL A 163 4.89 -17.65 0.11
CA VAL A 163 3.76 -18.25 -0.57
C VAL A 163 3.40 -17.33 -1.72
N PRO A 164 3.46 -17.77 -2.98
CA PRO A 164 2.96 -16.97 -4.09
C PRO A 164 1.48 -16.61 -3.87
N TYR A 165 1.11 -15.36 -4.14
CA TYR A 165 -0.26 -14.90 -3.91
C TYR A 165 -1.34 -15.78 -4.56
N PRO A 166 -1.22 -16.24 -5.81
CA PRO A 166 -2.22 -17.15 -6.40
C PRO A 166 -2.44 -18.44 -5.60
N VAL A 167 -1.37 -18.96 -4.97
CA VAL A 167 -1.47 -20.14 -4.09
C VAL A 167 -2.14 -19.79 -2.77
N TRP A 168 -1.74 -18.66 -2.16
CA TRP A 168 -2.33 -18.15 -0.92
C TRP A 168 -3.85 -17.93 -1.09
N ARG A 169 -4.25 -17.28 -2.18
CA ARG A 169 -5.64 -16.98 -2.49
C ARG A 169 -6.54 -18.23 -2.51
N THR A 170 -6.06 -19.36 -3.01
CA THR A 170 -6.87 -20.61 -3.05
C THR A 170 -7.28 -21.13 -1.68
N TYR A 171 -6.61 -20.71 -0.61
CA TYR A 171 -6.98 -21.08 0.76
C TYR A 171 -7.87 -20.03 1.43
N GLN A 172 -8.06 -18.86 0.81
CA GLN A 172 -8.86 -17.77 1.36
C GLN A 172 -10.23 -17.65 0.70
N VAL A 173 -10.32 -18.03 -0.58
CA VAL A 173 -11.58 -17.99 -1.32
C VAL A 173 -12.51 -19.07 -0.76
N PRO A 174 -13.78 -18.73 -0.42
CA PRO A 174 -14.74 -19.70 0.07
C PRO A 174 -15.06 -20.76 -1.00
N ASP A 175 -15.05 -22.03 -0.61
CA ASP A 175 -15.52 -23.10 -1.47
C ASP A 175 -17.06 -23.14 -1.52
N GLU A 176 -17.62 -23.92 -2.46
CA GLU A 176 -19.07 -24.07 -2.61
C GLU A 176 -19.78 -24.55 -1.33
N LYS A 177 -19.10 -25.34 -0.50
CA LYS A 177 -19.65 -25.80 0.78
C LYS A 177 -19.76 -24.64 1.76
N GLU A 178 -18.74 -23.80 1.82
CA GLU A 178 -18.74 -22.60 2.67
C GLU A 178 -19.76 -21.58 2.17
N LEU A 179 -19.83 -21.29 0.86
CA LEU A 179 -20.86 -20.42 0.29
C LEU A 179 -22.28 -20.91 0.58
N LYS A 180 -22.50 -22.23 0.51
CA LYS A 180 -23.79 -22.81 0.88
C LYS A 180 -24.11 -22.62 2.38
N ARG A 181 -23.11 -22.77 3.25
CA ARG A 181 -23.25 -22.49 4.69
C ARG A 181 -23.60 -21.03 4.94
N GLN A 182 -22.93 -20.11 4.24
CA GLN A 182 -23.16 -18.68 4.35
C GLN A 182 -24.59 -18.30 3.94
N ARG A 183 -25.10 -18.84 2.82
CA ARG A 183 -26.51 -18.62 2.39
C ARG A 183 -27.53 -19.12 3.39
N GLN A 184 -27.18 -20.06 4.27
CA GLN A 184 -28.05 -20.59 5.32
C GLN A 184 -27.86 -19.87 6.68
N THR A 185 -26.92 -18.94 6.75
CA THR A 185 -26.66 -18.20 7.99
C THR A 185 -27.70 -17.09 8.16
N HIS A 186 -28.35 -17.07 9.31
CA HIS A 186 -29.23 -15.96 9.71
C HIS A 186 -28.53 -15.09 10.72
N PHE A 187 -28.47 -13.81 10.39
CA PHE A 187 -27.91 -12.79 11.27
C PHE A 187 -29.00 -12.13 12.11
N GLY A 188 -28.63 -11.55 13.26
CA GLY A 188 -29.54 -10.77 14.07
C GLY A 188 -30.01 -9.48 13.38
N LYS A 189 -29.15 -8.87 12.58
CA LYS A 189 -29.43 -7.77 11.67
C LYS A 189 -29.15 -8.24 10.24
N GLU A 190 -30.14 -8.16 9.38
CA GLU A 190 -30.02 -8.52 7.95
C GLU A 190 -30.33 -7.28 7.09
N PRO A 191 -29.45 -6.25 7.11
CA PRO A 191 -29.70 -5.00 6.43
C PRO A 191 -29.74 -5.17 4.90
N LEU A 192 -30.58 -4.43 4.21
CA LEU A 192 -30.49 -4.27 2.76
C LEU A 192 -29.22 -3.48 2.41
N ILE A 193 -28.35 -4.04 1.56
CA ILE A 193 -27.17 -3.34 1.05
C ILE A 193 -27.44 -2.91 -0.39
N SER A 194 -27.40 -1.60 -0.65
CA SER A 194 -27.45 -1.06 -2.00
C SER A 194 -26.02 -0.92 -2.55
N ILE A 195 -25.71 -1.66 -3.60
CA ILE A 195 -24.46 -1.51 -4.34
C ILE A 195 -24.74 -0.48 -5.44
N ILE A 196 -24.04 0.67 -5.39
CA ILE A 196 -24.20 1.77 -6.36
C ILE A 196 -23.09 1.76 -7.38
N VAL A 197 -23.46 1.87 -8.67
CA VAL A 197 -22.55 1.75 -9.81
C VAL A 197 -22.79 2.89 -10.79
N PRO A 198 -21.84 3.82 -10.97
CA PRO A 198 -21.86 4.77 -12.07
C PRO A 198 -21.37 4.09 -13.36
N ALA A 199 -22.20 3.97 -14.39
CA ALA A 199 -21.82 3.40 -15.67
C ALA A 199 -21.62 4.49 -16.74
N TYR A 200 -20.54 4.35 -17.51
CA TYR A 200 -20.28 5.20 -18.67
C TYR A 200 -19.45 4.46 -19.71
N ARG A 201 -20.05 4.20 -20.88
CA ARG A 201 -19.43 3.48 -22.01
C ARG A 201 -18.79 2.15 -21.60
N THR A 202 -19.40 1.48 -20.64
CA THR A 202 -18.90 0.20 -20.11
C THR A 202 -18.85 -0.86 -21.20
N PRO A 203 -17.73 -1.55 -21.40
CA PRO A 203 -17.70 -2.70 -22.31
C PRO A 203 -18.69 -3.79 -21.85
N GLU A 204 -19.45 -4.37 -22.80
CA GLU A 204 -20.48 -5.37 -22.50
C GLU A 204 -19.96 -6.49 -21.59
N LYS A 205 -18.78 -7.05 -21.91
CA LYS A 205 -18.16 -8.11 -21.12
C LYS A 205 -17.99 -7.70 -19.65
N PHE A 206 -17.47 -6.51 -19.39
CA PHE A 206 -17.18 -6.05 -18.03
C PHE A 206 -18.46 -5.83 -17.24
N LEU A 207 -19.47 -5.19 -17.88
CA LEU A 207 -20.76 -4.99 -17.25
C LEU A 207 -21.43 -6.31 -16.85
N ARG A 208 -21.42 -7.33 -17.73
CA ARG A 208 -21.97 -8.66 -17.43
C ARG A 208 -21.23 -9.31 -16.26
N GLU A 209 -19.90 -9.36 -16.30
CA GLU A 209 -19.07 -9.96 -15.28
C GLU A 209 -19.23 -9.23 -13.92
N MET A 210 -19.35 -7.89 -13.91
CA MET A 210 -19.63 -7.11 -12.71
C MET A 210 -21.00 -7.49 -12.12
N ILE A 211 -22.09 -7.47 -12.92
CA ILE A 211 -23.42 -7.85 -12.45
C ILE A 211 -23.45 -9.27 -11.93
N GLU A 212 -22.81 -10.22 -12.63
CA GLU A 212 -22.74 -11.63 -12.24
C GLU A 212 -21.96 -11.82 -10.92
N SER A 213 -20.93 -11.02 -10.65
CA SER A 213 -20.21 -11.04 -9.39
C SER A 213 -21.09 -10.62 -8.19
N VAL A 214 -22.00 -9.67 -8.41
CA VAL A 214 -23.01 -9.26 -7.41
C VAL A 214 -24.10 -10.33 -7.25
N GLN A 215 -24.56 -10.93 -8.34
CA GLN A 215 -25.54 -12.03 -8.28
C GLN A 215 -25.00 -13.28 -7.60
N ALA A 216 -23.66 -13.49 -7.63
CA ALA A 216 -22.99 -14.62 -6.98
C ALA A 216 -22.88 -14.48 -5.45
N GLN A 217 -23.21 -13.32 -4.88
CA GLN A 217 -23.08 -13.08 -3.45
C GLN A 217 -23.81 -14.11 -2.59
N SER A 218 -23.14 -14.57 -1.52
CA SER A 218 -23.70 -15.53 -0.57
C SER A 218 -24.72 -14.90 0.37
N TYR A 219 -24.65 -13.59 0.62
CA TYR A 219 -25.69 -12.81 1.29
C TYR A 219 -26.70 -12.30 0.28
N GLU A 220 -27.99 -12.58 0.46
CA GLU A 220 -29.02 -12.39 -0.55
C GLU A 220 -29.80 -11.08 -0.45
N ASN A 221 -29.73 -10.35 0.67
CA ASN A 221 -30.48 -9.10 0.88
C ASN A 221 -29.72 -7.88 0.35
N TRP A 222 -29.59 -7.78 -0.95
CA TRP A 222 -28.96 -6.69 -1.65
C TRP A 222 -29.79 -6.17 -2.81
N GLU A 223 -29.52 -4.96 -3.24
CA GLU A 223 -29.94 -4.42 -4.54
C GLU A 223 -28.72 -3.83 -5.27
N LEU A 224 -28.71 -3.93 -6.59
CA LEU A 224 -27.69 -3.32 -7.47
C LEU A 224 -28.33 -2.15 -8.19
N CYS A 225 -27.83 -0.95 -7.93
CA CYS A 225 -28.34 0.32 -8.48
C CYS A 225 -27.34 0.89 -9.49
N ILE A 226 -27.66 0.79 -10.79
CA ILE A 226 -26.77 1.23 -11.90
C ILE A 226 -27.36 2.49 -12.55
N ALA A 227 -26.56 3.57 -12.61
CA ALA A 227 -26.93 4.78 -13.35
C ALA A 227 -26.03 4.92 -14.58
N ASP A 228 -26.63 4.84 -15.79
CA ASP A 228 -25.92 4.88 -17.06
C ASP A 228 -25.96 6.26 -17.71
N GLY A 229 -24.81 6.94 -17.75
CA GLY A 229 -24.59 8.21 -18.44
C GLY A 229 -24.04 8.09 -19.87
N SER A 230 -24.11 6.93 -20.52
CA SER A 230 -23.42 6.66 -21.80
C SER A 230 -23.98 7.41 -22.99
N LEU A 231 -25.23 7.93 -22.90
CA LEU A 231 -25.95 8.66 -23.98
C LEU A 231 -26.14 7.84 -25.29
N ASN A 232 -26.06 6.54 -25.19
CA ASN A 232 -26.28 5.60 -26.28
C ASN A 232 -26.91 4.31 -25.74
N ASP A 233 -27.39 3.46 -26.63
CA ASP A 233 -28.07 2.21 -26.24
C ASP A 233 -27.10 1.03 -26.07
N SER A 234 -25.78 1.26 -25.97
CA SER A 234 -24.79 0.21 -25.99
C SER A 234 -24.97 -0.82 -24.88
N ILE A 235 -25.38 -0.38 -23.68
CA ILE A 235 -25.57 -1.29 -22.52
C ILE A 235 -27.04 -1.40 -22.08
N ARG A 236 -27.96 -0.61 -22.63
CA ARG A 236 -29.37 -0.61 -22.23
C ARG A 236 -29.99 -2.01 -22.32
N GLY A 237 -29.83 -2.70 -23.46
CA GLY A 237 -30.39 -4.05 -23.65
C GLY A 237 -29.86 -5.07 -22.64
N ILE A 238 -28.61 -4.90 -22.17
CA ILE A 238 -28.02 -5.75 -21.13
C ILE A 238 -28.68 -5.44 -19.78
N LEU A 239 -28.83 -4.17 -19.43
CA LEU A 239 -29.47 -3.76 -18.17
C LEU A 239 -30.94 -4.24 -18.14
N GLU A 240 -31.71 -4.09 -19.25
CA GLU A 240 -33.04 -4.63 -19.39
C GLU A 240 -33.09 -6.16 -19.21
N GLU A 241 -32.14 -6.88 -19.81
CA GLU A 241 -32.04 -8.33 -19.70
C GLU A 241 -31.86 -8.78 -18.24
N TYR A 242 -30.91 -8.18 -17.52
CA TYR A 242 -30.64 -8.56 -16.12
C TYR A 242 -31.75 -8.12 -15.16
N ALA A 243 -32.29 -6.93 -15.31
CA ALA A 243 -33.42 -6.44 -14.50
C ALA A 243 -34.70 -7.28 -14.69
N ALA A 244 -34.95 -7.78 -15.91
CA ALA A 244 -36.06 -8.68 -16.16
C ALA A 244 -35.91 -10.06 -15.52
N LYS A 245 -34.67 -10.54 -15.32
CA LYS A 245 -34.37 -11.83 -14.70
C LYS A 245 -34.26 -11.75 -13.16
N ASP A 246 -33.76 -10.63 -12.66
CA ASP A 246 -33.51 -10.42 -11.22
C ASP A 246 -33.98 -9.02 -10.80
N PRO A 247 -35.10 -8.90 -10.06
CA PRO A 247 -35.66 -7.59 -9.66
C PRO A 247 -34.76 -6.81 -8.71
N ARG A 248 -33.71 -7.41 -8.16
CA ARG A 248 -32.72 -6.73 -7.32
C ARG A 248 -31.77 -5.88 -8.17
N VAL A 249 -31.63 -6.18 -9.48
CA VAL A 249 -30.88 -5.36 -10.42
C VAL A 249 -31.78 -4.23 -10.91
N ARG A 250 -31.43 -3.01 -10.56
CA ARG A 250 -32.19 -1.79 -10.85
C ARG A 250 -31.28 -0.84 -11.62
N TYR A 251 -31.83 -0.13 -12.58
CA TYR A 251 -31.04 0.81 -13.36
C TYR A 251 -31.84 2.06 -13.73
N GLU A 252 -31.09 3.11 -14.04
CA GLU A 252 -31.60 4.34 -14.62
C GLU A 252 -30.71 4.74 -15.80
N ILE A 253 -31.35 5.06 -16.94
CA ILE A 253 -30.67 5.63 -18.11
C ILE A 253 -30.77 7.13 -17.98
N LEU A 254 -29.65 7.80 -17.80
CA LEU A 254 -29.59 9.23 -17.61
C LEU A 254 -29.75 9.97 -18.96
N ASP A 255 -30.28 11.18 -18.93
CA ASP A 255 -30.43 12.05 -20.09
C ASP A 255 -29.17 12.85 -20.43
N GLY A 256 -28.09 12.68 -19.59
CA GLY A 256 -26.80 13.31 -19.74
C GLY A 256 -25.69 12.51 -19.03
N ASN A 257 -24.44 12.77 -19.41
CA ASN A 257 -23.31 12.34 -18.59
C ASN A 257 -22.99 13.46 -17.60
N TYR A 258 -23.27 13.22 -16.33
CA TYR A 258 -23.05 14.18 -15.24
C TYR A 258 -21.69 14.01 -14.55
N GLY A 259 -20.74 13.34 -15.20
CA GLY A 259 -19.45 12.98 -14.58
C GLY A 259 -19.60 11.81 -13.60
N ILE A 260 -18.48 11.36 -13.06
CA ILE A 260 -18.49 10.20 -12.17
C ILE A 260 -19.28 10.48 -10.89
N SER A 261 -19.10 11.64 -10.27
CA SER A 261 -19.86 12.04 -9.07
C SER A 261 -21.37 12.17 -9.35
N GLY A 262 -21.75 12.82 -10.44
CA GLY A 262 -23.16 12.99 -10.80
C GLY A 262 -23.86 11.68 -11.13
N ASN A 263 -23.20 10.78 -11.87
CA ASN A 263 -23.73 9.45 -12.17
C ASN A 263 -23.84 8.59 -10.90
N THR A 264 -22.84 8.66 -9.98
CA THR A 264 -22.90 7.97 -8.68
C THR A 264 -24.05 8.50 -7.82
N ASN A 265 -24.24 9.81 -7.77
CA ASN A 265 -25.35 10.44 -7.06
C ASN A 265 -26.72 10.03 -7.63
N ALA A 266 -26.81 9.88 -8.95
CA ALA A 266 -28.03 9.36 -9.59
C ALA A 266 -28.33 7.93 -9.14
N ALA A 267 -27.32 7.03 -9.11
CA ALA A 267 -27.49 5.67 -8.58
C ALA A 267 -27.89 5.67 -7.08
N LEU A 268 -27.28 6.53 -6.29
CA LEU A 268 -27.59 6.70 -4.86
C LEU A 268 -29.03 7.18 -4.64
N ALA A 269 -29.58 8.03 -5.51
CA ALA A 269 -30.89 8.63 -5.37
C ALA A 269 -32.04 7.60 -5.37
N PHE A 270 -31.91 6.48 -6.07
CA PHE A 270 -32.92 5.42 -6.05
C PHE A 270 -32.54 4.18 -5.24
N ALA A 271 -31.38 4.18 -4.62
CA ALA A 271 -30.96 3.16 -3.67
C ALA A 271 -31.82 3.20 -2.39
N LYS A 272 -32.18 2.03 -1.81
CA LYS A 272 -33.06 1.89 -0.67
C LYS A 272 -32.42 1.21 0.54
N GLY A 273 -31.22 0.68 0.38
CA GLY A 273 -30.53 -0.07 1.41
C GLY A 273 -30.18 0.74 2.63
N GLU A 274 -30.08 0.07 3.76
CA GLU A 274 -29.59 0.63 5.01
C GLU A 274 -28.08 0.89 4.98
N TYR A 275 -27.38 0.15 4.10
CA TYR A 275 -25.96 0.34 3.80
C TYR A 275 -25.77 0.57 2.33
N ILE A 276 -24.75 1.36 1.99
CA ILE A 276 -24.34 1.71 0.62
C ILE A 276 -22.95 1.14 0.39
N GLY A 277 -22.79 0.31 -0.66
CA GLY A 277 -21.49 -0.20 -1.13
C GLY A 277 -21.11 0.45 -2.46
N LEU A 278 -19.85 0.81 -2.63
CA LEU A 278 -19.32 1.42 -3.84
C LEU A 278 -18.69 0.36 -4.74
N LEU A 279 -19.11 0.27 -5.99
CA LEU A 279 -18.54 -0.66 -6.97
C LEU A 279 -18.36 0.04 -8.32
N ASP A 280 -17.22 -0.09 -8.93
CA ASP A 280 -16.96 0.40 -10.26
C ASP A 280 -17.54 -0.54 -11.34
N HIS A 281 -17.93 0.03 -12.46
CA HIS A 281 -18.70 -0.68 -13.50
C HIS A 281 -17.90 -1.75 -14.27
N ASP A 282 -16.59 -1.83 -14.05
CA ASP A 282 -15.63 -2.74 -14.70
C ASP A 282 -14.94 -3.71 -13.73
N ASP A 283 -15.24 -3.60 -12.43
CA ASP A 283 -14.62 -4.40 -11.36
C ASP A 283 -15.52 -5.55 -10.86
N LEU A 284 -15.04 -6.30 -9.86
CA LEU A 284 -15.76 -7.47 -9.34
C LEU A 284 -15.69 -7.55 -7.82
N LEU A 285 -16.71 -8.22 -7.24
CA LEU A 285 -16.71 -8.60 -5.83
C LEU A 285 -16.42 -10.09 -5.66
N GLU A 286 -15.70 -10.46 -4.59
CA GLU A 286 -15.60 -11.85 -4.14
C GLU A 286 -17.00 -12.34 -3.69
N PRO A 287 -17.40 -13.60 -3.93
CA PRO A 287 -18.75 -14.09 -3.63
C PRO A 287 -19.21 -13.99 -2.17
N ASP A 288 -18.31 -13.83 -1.22
CA ASP A 288 -18.65 -13.62 0.21
C ASP A 288 -18.48 -12.16 0.69
N ALA A 289 -18.31 -11.21 -0.23
CA ALA A 289 -18.05 -9.83 0.13
C ALA A 289 -19.15 -9.23 1.01
N LEU A 290 -20.40 -9.38 0.63
CA LEU A 290 -21.53 -8.86 1.42
C LEU A 290 -21.74 -9.64 2.72
N TYR A 291 -21.53 -10.95 2.72
CA TYR A 291 -21.61 -11.77 3.92
C TYR A 291 -20.61 -11.32 4.99
N GLU A 292 -19.35 -11.08 4.62
CA GLU A 292 -18.32 -10.63 5.57
C GLU A 292 -18.62 -9.21 6.10
N ASN A 293 -19.20 -8.32 5.28
CA ASN A 293 -19.66 -7.02 5.73
C ASN A 293 -20.79 -7.15 6.75
N VAL A 294 -21.85 -7.94 6.46
CA VAL A 294 -22.98 -8.15 7.37
C VAL A 294 -22.55 -8.82 8.66
N LYS A 295 -21.60 -9.75 8.59
CA LYS A 295 -20.98 -10.37 9.75
C LYS A 295 -20.37 -9.32 10.69
N ARG A 296 -19.55 -8.39 10.16
CA ARG A 296 -18.95 -7.31 10.96
C ARG A 296 -19.99 -6.32 11.49
N ILE A 297 -21.04 -6.02 10.72
CA ILE A 297 -22.18 -5.23 11.22
C ILE A 297 -22.80 -5.86 12.45
N ASN A 298 -22.95 -7.18 12.47
CA ASN A 298 -23.53 -7.89 13.61
C ASN A 298 -22.57 -8.06 14.80
N GLU A 299 -21.31 -8.36 14.54
CA GLU A 299 -20.31 -8.62 15.57
C GLU A 299 -19.82 -7.34 16.27
N GLU A 300 -19.74 -6.22 15.54
CA GLU A 300 -19.07 -5.00 16.00
C GLU A 300 -19.94 -3.75 15.95
N ASP A 301 -21.21 -3.86 15.55
CA ASP A 301 -22.10 -2.73 15.23
C ASP A 301 -21.44 -1.76 14.22
N ALA A 302 -20.73 -2.32 13.24
CA ALA A 302 -19.94 -1.56 12.29
C ALA A 302 -20.84 -0.74 11.37
N LYS A 303 -20.50 0.54 11.20
CA LYS A 303 -21.27 1.51 10.39
C LYS A 303 -20.53 1.96 9.14
N LEU A 304 -19.21 1.89 9.16
CA LEU A 304 -18.33 2.19 8.07
C LEU A 304 -17.26 1.10 7.98
N LEU A 305 -17.21 0.41 6.84
CA LEU A 305 -16.39 -0.76 6.63
C LEU A 305 -15.58 -0.61 5.34
N TYR A 306 -14.40 -1.22 5.32
CA TYR A 306 -13.61 -1.42 4.10
C TYR A 306 -12.88 -2.76 4.16
N SER A 307 -12.52 -3.28 2.99
CA SER A 307 -11.81 -4.55 2.88
C SER A 307 -10.45 -4.42 2.21
N ASP A 308 -9.68 -5.50 2.24
CA ASP A 308 -8.54 -5.68 1.35
C ASP A 308 -9.02 -5.82 -0.09
N GLU A 309 -8.11 -5.59 -1.03
CA GLU A 309 -8.35 -5.70 -2.48
C GLU A 309 -7.17 -6.36 -3.18
N ASP A 310 -7.38 -6.82 -4.39
CA ASP A 310 -6.32 -7.23 -5.31
C ASP A 310 -6.61 -6.72 -6.73
N LYS A 311 -5.73 -7.04 -7.65
CA LYS A 311 -5.93 -6.77 -9.07
C LYS A 311 -6.24 -8.06 -9.81
N VAL A 312 -7.06 -7.95 -10.86
CA VAL A 312 -7.40 -9.07 -11.73
C VAL A 312 -7.10 -8.76 -13.19
N SER A 313 -6.62 -9.77 -13.94
CA SER A 313 -6.39 -9.65 -15.37
C SER A 313 -7.68 -9.52 -16.17
N LEU A 314 -7.59 -8.98 -17.41
CA LEU A 314 -8.72 -8.80 -18.32
C LEU A 314 -9.57 -10.06 -18.58
N ASP A 315 -8.94 -11.22 -18.53
CA ASP A 315 -9.56 -12.52 -18.77
C ASP A 315 -9.97 -13.24 -17.48
N LEU A 316 -9.83 -12.59 -16.34
CA LEU A 316 -10.14 -13.08 -14.98
C LEU A 316 -9.37 -14.36 -14.55
N ARG A 317 -8.27 -14.68 -15.24
CA ARG A 317 -7.50 -15.90 -14.93
C ARG A 317 -6.46 -15.69 -13.84
N GLU A 318 -6.01 -14.45 -13.65
CA GLU A 318 -4.90 -14.16 -12.76
C GLU A 318 -5.25 -13.01 -11.81
N TYR A 319 -5.05 -13.28 -10.51
CA TYR A 319 -5.18 -12.31 -9.43
C TYR A 319 -3.80 -12.00 -8.89
N PHE A 320 -3.49 -10.71 -8.68
CA PHE A 320 -2.15 -10.24 -8.35
C PHE A 320 -2.18 -8.92 -7.57
N ASP A 321 -1.01 -8.47 -7.10
CA ASP A 321 -0.82 -7.23 -6.35
C ASP A 321 -1.84 -7.06 -5.20
N PRO A 322 -1.98 -8.03 -4.27
CA PRO A 322 -2.92 -7.88 -3.16
C PRO A 322 -2.52 -6.72 -2.25
N HIS A 323 -3.48 -5.87 -1.95
CA HIS A 323 -3.33 -4.80 -0.97
C HIS A 323 -3.97 -5.23 0.35
N PHE A 324 -3.15 -5.80 1.24
CA PHE A 324 -3.54 -6.08 2.62
C PHE A 324 -3.38 -4.81 3.44
N LYS A 325 -4.48 -4.17 3.68
CA LYS A 325 -4.56 -2.85 4.30
C LYS A 325 -4.34 -2.94 5.82
N PRO A 326 -3.85 -1.89 6.47
CA PRO A 326 -3.91 -1.80 7.93
C PRO A 326 -5.35 -1.54 8.40
N ASP A 327 -5.59 -1.68 9.69
CA ASP A 327 -6.73 -1.05 10.32
C ASP A 327 -6.66 0.47 10.10
N TYR A 328 -7.78 1.18 10.37
CA TYR A 328 -7.86 2.60 10.05
C TYR A 328 -6.67 3.38 10.60
N ASN A 329 -6.02 4.11 9.70
CA ASN A 329 -4.79 4.84 9.91
C ASN A 329 -4.94 6.23 9.28
N ARG A 330 -5.14 7.25 10.13
CA ARG A 330 -5.48 8.58 9.66
C ARG A 330 -4.34 9.22 8.86
N ASP A 331 -3.12 9.14 9.36
CA ASP A 331 -1.97 9.74 8.68
C ASP A 331 -1.66 9.02 7.37
N TYR A 332 -1.86 7.71 7.30
CA TYR A 332 -1.78 6.98 6.02
C TYR A 332 -2.88 7.45 5.06
N MET A 333 -4.12 7.60 5.55
CA MET A 333 -5.23 8.10 4.73
C MET A 333 -4.99 9.53 4.24
N GLN A 334 -4.22 10.34 4.95
CA GLN A 334 -3.78 11.67 4.51
C GLN A 334 -2.64 11.63 3.48
N CYS A 335 -1.96 10.51 3.32
CA CYS A 335 -0.91 10.33 2.31
C CYS A 335 -1.41 9.71 1.01
N CYS A 336 -2.47 8.91 1.05
CA CYS A 336 -3.12 8.32 -0.12
C CYS A 336 -4.47 7.71 0.24
N ASN A 337 -5.35 7.56 -0.74
CA ASN A 337 -6.61 6.83 -0.58
C ASN A 337 -6.33 5.32 -0.53
N TYR A 338 -5.89 4.80 0.62
CA TYR A 338 -5.61 3.37 0.75
C TYR A 338 -6.89 2.54 1.00
N ILE A 339 -7.98 3.17 1.48
CA ILE A 339 -9.27 2.50 1.70
C ILE A 339 -9.91 2.08 0.38
N CYS A 340 -10.05 3.01 -0.55
CA CYS A 340 -10.54 2.85 -1.93
C CYS A 340 -11.71 1.85 -2.07
N HIS A 341 -11.43 0.55 -2.17
CA HIS A 341 -12.40 -0.53 -2.37
C HIS A 341 -12.19 -1.67 -1.34
N PHE A 342 -13.16 -2.51 -0.99
CA PHE A 342 -14.58 -2.34 -1.11
C PHE A 342 -15.08 -1.51 0.08
N PHE A 343 -15.67 -0.35 -0.17
CA PHE A 343 -16.16 0.57 0.86
C PHE A 343 -17.67 0.39 1.04
N VAL A 344 -18.09 0.18 2.30
CA VAL A 344 -19.50 0.01 2.68
C VAL A 344 -19.80 0.92 3.88
N VAL A 345 -20.88 1.68 3.80
CA VAL A 345 -21.23 2.68 4.82
C VAL A 345 -22.72 2.72 5.10
N GLU A 346 -23.09 2.92 6.38
CA GLU A 346 -24.48 3.12 6.81
C GLU A 346 -25.08 4.37 6.13
N ARG A 347 -26.30 4.25 5.62
CA ARG A 347 -27.00 5.34 4.92
C ARG A 347 -27.06 6.64 5.72
N GLN A 348 -27.27 6.56 7.03
CA GLN A 348 -27.30 7.76 7.87
C GLN A 348 -26.00 8.56 7.78
N ILE A 349 -24.84 7.89 7.76
CA ILE A 349 -23.54 8.54 7.59
C ILE A 349 -23.44 9.22 6.23
N VAL A 350 -23.96 8.57 5.16
CA VAL A 350 -24.00 9.15 3.81
C VAL A 350 -24.83 10.45 3.79
N GLU A 351 -25.99 10.43 4.44
CA GLU A 351 -26.87 11.61 4.53
C GLU A 351 -26.21 12.75 5.32
N GLU A 352 -25.48 12.44 6.39
CA GLU A 352 -24.74 13.42 7.21
C GLU A 352 -23.47 13.95 6.52
N ALA A 353 -22.79 13.10 5.75
CA ALA A 353 -21.58 13.47 4.99
C ALA A 353 -21.90 14.27 3.72
N GLY A 354 -23.11 14.10 3.18
CA GLY A 354 -23.54 14.65 1.91
C GLY A 354 -23.15 13.76 0.72
N HIS A 355 -23.63 14.12 -0.45
CA HIS A 355 -23.44 13.39 -1.69
C HIS A 355 -22.00 13.55 -2.23
N PHE A 356 -21.69 12.82 -3.33
CA PHE A 356 -20.43 12.99 -4.05
C PHE A 356 -20.29 14.39 -4.64
N ASP A 357 -19.12 15.00 -4.45
CA ASP A 357 -18.82 16.36 -4.93
C ASP A 357 -18.07 16.31 -6.25
N SER A 358 -18.67 16.88 -7.31
CA SER A 358 -18.07 16.94 -8.64
C SER A 358 -16.82 17.83 -8.72
N SER A 359 -16.57 18.69 -7.72
CA SER A 359 -15.33 19.46 -7.65
C SER A 359 -14.11 18.55 -7.38
N CYS A 360 -14.36 17.32 -6.90
CA CYS A 360 -13.37 16.29 -6.62
C CYS A 360 -13.42 15.14 -7.66
N ASP A 361 -14.05 15.31 -8.82
CA ASP A 361 -14.09 14.28 -9.87
C ASP A 361 -12.69 13.76 -10.22
N GLY A 362 -12.55 12.43 -10.23
CA GLY A 362 -11.29 11.71 -10.36
C GLY A 362 -10.66 11.24 -9.05
N SER A 363 -11.09 11.82 -7.92
CA SER A 363 -10.82 11.39 -6.54
C SER A 363 -12.06 11.64 -5.67
N GLN A 364 -13.26 11.52 -6.26
CA GLN A 364 -14.54 11.73 -5.60
C GLN A 364 -14.82 10.72 -4.48
N ASP A 365 -14.32 9.51 -4.65
CA ASP A 365 -14.35 8.45 -3.64
C ASP A 365 -13.50 8.82 -2.43
N TYR A 366 -12.33 9.38 -2.65
CA TYR A 366 -11.43 9.82 -1.58
C TYR A 366 -12.07 10.93 -0.73
N ASP A 367 -12.60 11.98 -1.38
CA ASP A 367 -13.36 13.04 -0.70
C ASP A 367 -14.54 12.48 0.08
N PHE A 368 -15.34 11.62 -0.56
CA PHE A 368 -16.52 11.02 0.05
C PHE A 368 -16.16 10.15 1.26
N ILE A 369 -15.14 9.29 1.14
CA ILE A 369 -14.66 8.45 2.24
C ILE A 369 -14.18 9.30 3.42
N LEU A 370 -13.39 10.35 3.18
CA LEU A 370 -12.91 11.27 4.23
C LEU A 370 -14.09 11.93 4.96
N ARG A 371 -15.09 12.43 4.24
CA ARG A 371 -16.30 13.02 4.86
C ARG A 371 -17.14 11.99 5.64
N CYS A 372 -17.25 10.77 5.16
CA CYS A 372 -17.93 9.69 5.89
C CYS A 372 -17.18 9.32 7.16
N ILE A 373 -15.84 9.23 7.10
CA ILE A 373 -14.99 8.96 8.27
C ILE A 373 -15.20 10.05 9.34
N ALA A 374 -15.26 11.32 8.94
CA ALA A 374 -15.48 12.43 9.87
C ALA A 374 -16.84 12.36 10.62
N LYS A 375 -17.80 11.60 10.08
CA LYS A 375 -19.12 11.37 10.71
C LYS A 375 -19.22 10.05 11.45
N SER A 376 -18.28 9.12 11.24
CA SER A 376 -18.30 7.81 11.89
C SER A 376 -17.39 7.78 13.13
N PRO A 377 -17.88 7.26 14.27
CA PRO A 377 -17.05 7.11 15.46
C PRO A 377 -16.01 5.98 15.30
N LYS A 378 -16.23 5.05 14.37
CA LYS A 378 -15.40 3.87 14.15
C LYS A 378 -15.35 3.53 12.66
N VAL A 379 -14.16 3.19 12.20
CA VAL A 379 -13.89 2.63 10.86
C VAL A 379 -13.47 1.18 11.05
N THR A 380 -14.19 0.24 10.44
CA THR A 380 -13.96 -1.20 10.59
C THR A 380 -13.27 -1.77 9.35
N HIS A 381 -12.12 -2.38 9.54
CA HIS A 381 -11.39 -3.11 8.50
C HIS A 381 -11.79 -4.58 8.45
N ILE A 382 -11.99 -5.11 7.25
CA ILE A 382 -12.18 -6.53 7.00
C ILE A 382 -10.90 -7.05 6.33
N PRO A 383 -10.02 -7.78 7.04
CA PRO A 383 -8.73 -8.23 6.50
C PRO A 383 -8.90 -9.44 5.55
N LYS A 384 -9.75 -9.27 4.55
CA LYS A 384 -10.02 -10.22 3.46
C LYS A 384 -10.06 -9.47 2.14
N VAL A 385 -9.54 -10.10 1.09
CA VAL A 385 -9.64 -9.59 -0.28
C VAL A 385 -11.07 -9.85 -0.77
N LEU A 386 -11.88 -8.79 -0.81
CA LEU A 386 -13.31 -8.85 -1.17
C LEU A 386 -13.62 -8.07 -2.47
N TYR A 387 -12.65 -7.37 -3.00
CA TYR A 387 -12.77 -6.56 -4.21
C TYR A 387 -11.62 -6.85 -5.17
N HIS A 388 -11.92 -6.89 -6.47
CA HIS A 388 -10.97 -7.19 -7.52
C HIS A 388 -10.95 -6.07 -8.55
N TRP A 389 -9.88 -5.27 -8.53
CA TRP A 389 -9.68 -4.18 -9.47
C TRP A 389 -9.20 -4.71 -10.81
N ARG A 390 -10.04 -4.57 -11.85
CA ARG A 390 -9.69 -5.03 -13.19
C ARG A 390 -8.65 -4.13 -13.84
N CYS A 391 -7.56 -4.72 -14.28
CA CYS A 391 -6.53 -4.02 -15.02
C CYS A 391 -6.84 -4.01 -16.52
N HIS A 392 -7.14 -2.83 -17.07
CA HIS A 392 -7.31 -2.60 -18.50
C HIS A 392 -6.65 -1.30 -18.96
N PRO A 393 -6.43 -1.08 -20.29
CA PRO A 393 -5.67 0.06 -20.81
C PRO A 393 -6.16 1.44 -20.37
N ASP A 394 -7.47 1.60 -20.20
CA ASP A 394 -8.09 2.87 -19.81
C ASP A 394 -8.14 3.06 -18.29
N SER A 395 -7.67 2.09 -17.51
CA SER A 395 -7.64 2.17 -16.05
C SER A 395 -6.48 3.05 -15.58
N THR A 396 -6.72 3.85 -14.54
CA THR A 396 -5.68 4.68 -13.88
C THR A 396 -4.52 3.85 -13.33
N ALA A 397 -4.74 2.57 -13.06
CA ALA A 397 -3.71 1.65 -12.59
C ALA A 397 -2.56 1.44 -13.59
N LEU A 398 -2.79 1.67 -14.89
CA LEU A 398 -1.82 1.41 -15.94
C LEU A 398 -1.22 2.67 -16.56
N ASN A 399 -1.96 3.77 -16.58
CA ASN A 399 -1.49 5.03 -17.15
C ASN A 399 -1.74 6.20 -16.18
N PRO A 400 -0.89 6.35 -15.13
CA PRO A 400 -1.03 7.43 -14.16
C PRO A 400 -1.00 8.82 -14.77
N GLU A 401 -0.30 9.01 -15.89
CA GLU A 401 -0.13 10.33 -16.53
C GLU A 401 -1.35 10.77 -17.34
N SER A 402 -2.25 9.85 -17.69
CA SER A 402 -3.46 10.16 -18.49
C SER A 402 -4.50 11.00 -17.76
N LYS A 403 -4.44 11.04 -16.42
CA LYS A 403 -5.45 11.68 -15.58
C LYS A 403 -4.83 12.53 -14.47
N LEU A 404 -3.90 13.43 -14.80
CA LEU A 404 -3.23 14.30 -13.80
C LEU A 404 -4.23 15.10 -12.95
N TYR A 405 -5.41 15.42 -13.48
CA TYR A 405 -6.47 16.10 -12.75
C TYR A 405 -6.97 15.32 -11.53
N CYS A 406 -6.89 13.98 -11.55
CA CYS A 406 -7.29 13.14 -10.41
C CYS A 406 -6.41 13.42 -9.18
N TYR A 407 -5.12 13.64 -9.39
CA TYR A 407 -4.19 13.91 -8.28
C TYR A 407 -4.40 15.30 -7.67
N GLU A 408 -4.72 16.29 -8.51
CA GLU A 408 -5.13 17.62 -8.03
C GLU A 408 -6.48 17.55 -7.28
N ALA A 409 -7.42 16.72 -7.75
CA ALA A 409 -8.67 16.49 -7.05
C ALA A 409 -8.46 15.82 -5.68
N GLY A 410 -7.56 14.83 -5.59
CA GLY A 410 -7.19 14.19 -4.32
C GLY A 410 -6.51 15.15 -3.34
N LYS A 411 -5.61 16.02 -3.84
CA LYS A 411 -5.05 17.10 -3.03
C LYS A 411 -6.14 18.02 -2.48
N ARG A 412 -7.10 18.41 -3.31
CA ARG A 412 -8.24 19.24 -2.90
C ARG A 412 -9.10 18.54 -1.84
N ALA A 413 -9.37 17.25 -2.01
CA ALA A 413 -10.11 16.46 -1.02
C ALA A 413 -9.43 16.50 0.37
N LEU A 414 -8.10 16.38 0.41
CA LEU A 414 -7.33 16.50 1.64
C LEU A 414 -7.35 17.93 2.23
N GLU A 415 -7.24 18.96 1.40
CA GLU A 415 -7.33 20.36 1.84
C GLU A 415 -8.72 20.65 2.46
N LEU A 416 -9.79 20.10 1.88
CA LEU A 416 -11.15 20.18 2.43
C LEU A 416 -11.29 19.42 3.76
N ASP A 417 -10.72 18.21 3.85
CA ASP A 417 -10.73 17.42 5.08
C ASP A 417 -9.97 18.12 6.22
N LEU A 418 -8.78 18.65 5.92
CA LEU A 418 -7.98 19.40 6.91
C LEU A 418 -8.73 20.64 7.40
N ALA A 419 -9.35 21.41 6.50
CA ALA A 419 -10.16 22.57 6.85
C ALA A 419 -11.36 22.19 7.72
N ALA A 420 -12.07 21.10 7.40
CA ALA A 420 -13.20 20.59 8.18
C ALA A 420 -12.80 20.17 9.61
N HIS A 421 -11.51 19.88 9.83
CA HIS A 421 -10.95 19.54 11.13
C HIS A 421 -10.23 20.72 11.84
N GLY A 422 -10.38 21.96 11.34
CA GLY A 422 -9.76 23.15 11.92
C GLY A 422 -8.24 23.23 11.70
N GLN A 423 -7.75 22.60 10.64
CA GLN A 423 -6.33 22.52 10.28
C GLN A 423 -6.01 23.25 8.97
N GLU A 424 -6.68 24.38 8.71
CA GLU A 424 -6.56 25.17 7.47
C GLU A 424 -5.13 25.68 7.20
N LYS A 425 -4.30 25.72 8.25
CA LYS A 425 -2.90 26.13 8.14
C LYS A 425 -1.96 25.00 7.70
N ALA A 426 -2.43 23.75 7.72
CA ALA A 426 -1.65 22.65 7.20
C ALA A 426 -1.56 22.73 5.67
N SER A 427 -0.43 22.33 5.11
CA SER A 427 -0.21 22.35 3.66
C SER A 427 -0.12 20.96 3.09
N VAL A 428 -0.80 20.75 1.96
CA VAL A 428 -0.78 19.48 1.21
C VAL A 428 0.11 19.65 -0.01
N HIS A 429 1.12 18.79 -0.13
CA HIS A 429 2.02 18.75 -1.27
C HIS A 429 1.87 17.45 -2.01
N MET A 430 2.13 17.47 -3.33
CA MET A 430 2.26 16.25 -4.11
C MET A 430 3.50 15.48 -3.66
N GLY A 431 3.34 14.22 -3.35
CA GLY A 431 4.45 13.34 -3.03
C GLY A 431 5.28 12.96 -4.28
N LYS A 432 6.32 12.17 -4.07
CA LYS A 432 7.23 11.70 -5.13
C LYS A 432 6.52 10.90 -6.24
N TYR A 433 5.41 10.24 -5.93
CA TYR A 433 4.66 9.40 -6.86
C TYR A 433 3.21 9.89 -6.97
N TYR A 434 2.59 9.68 -8.12
CA TYR A 434 1.20 10.03 -8.36
C TYR A 434 0.25 9.36 -7.37
N GLY A 435 -0.72 10.14 -6.88
CA GLY A 435 -1.68 9.68 -5.86
C GLY A 435 -1.12 9.61 -4.44
N MET A 436 0.13 10.07 -4.25
CA MET A 436 0.75 10.24 -2.94
C MET A 436 0.81 11.70 -2.56
N TYR A 437 0.58 11.98 -1.27
CA TYR A 437 0.56 13.33 -0.72
C TYR A 437 1.42 13.41 0.54
N GLU A 438 1.94 14.60 0.80
CA GLU A 438 2.68 14.93 2.01
C GLU A 438 1.96 16.06 2.72
N VAL A 439 1.52 15.82 3.95
CA VAL A 439 0.85 16.82 4.78
C VAL A 439 1.84 17.37 5.80
N TYR A 440 2.08 18.67 5.73
CA TYR A 440 2.90 19.39 6.69
C TYR A 440 2.04 20.26 7.59
N TYR A 441 2.16 20.03 8.88
CA TYR A 441 1.49 20.81 9.91
C TYR A 441 2.37 22.00 10.31
N PRO A 442 1.78 23.20 10.52
CA PRO A 442 2.55 24.33 11.02
C PRO A 442 2.95 24.12 12.48
N LEU A 443 4.15 24.51 12.83
CA LEU A 443 4.58 24.66 14.21
C LEU A 443 4.44 26.13 14.61
N GLU A 444 3.32 26.50 15.23
CA GLU A 444 3.00 27.90 15.54
C GLU A 444 3.93 28.49 16.62
N GLU A 445 4.21 27.69 17.64
CA GLU A 445 5.17 27.99 18.69
C GLU A 445 6.23 26.90 18.73
N LYS A 446 7.48 27.28 18.88
CA LYS A 446 8.59 26.33 19.01
C LYS A 446 8.73 25.91 20.47
N PRO A 447 8.23 24.73 20.89
CA PRO A 447 8.40 24.25 22.24
C PRO A 447 9.88 24.03 22.57
N LEU A 448 10.27 24.15 23.83
CA LEU A 448 11.60 23.75 24.25
C LEU A 448 11.72 22.21 24.15
N ILE A 449 12.71 21.75 23.39
CA ILE A 449 12.99 20.33 23.20
C ILE A 449 14.25 19.95 23.96
N SER A 450 14.14 18.95 24.84
CA SER A 450 15.30 18.36 25.51
C SER A 450 15.84 17.18 24.70
N VAL A 451 17.04 17.34 24.19
CA VAL A 451 17.77 16.29 23.48
C VAL A 451 18.50 15.43 24.53
N ILE A 452 18.04 14.19 24.67
CA ILE A 452 18.61 13.21 25.61
C ILE A 452 19.67 12.39 24.87
N THR A 453 20.91 12.51 25.25
CA THR A 453 22.05 11.85 24.58
C THR A 453 23.12 11.40 25.56
N SER A 454 24.07 10.58 25.12
CA SER A 454 25.20 10.14 25.96
C SER A 454 26.09 11.32 26.33
N LYS A 455 26.59 12.03 25.31
CA LYS A 455 27.43 13.24 25.44
C LYS A 455 27.17 14.17 24.27
N ARG A 456 27.15 15.49 24.54
CA ARG A 456 26.97 16.52 23.53
C ARG A 456 27.94 16.40 22.34
N GLU A 457 29.21 16.17 22.63
CA GLU A 457 30.28 16.05 21.64
C GLU A 457 30.03 14.92 20.60
N LYS A 458 29.22 13.93 20.97
CA LYS A 458 28.89 12.78 20.11
C LYS A 458 27.79 13.06 19.07
N ILE A 459 27.07 14.16 19.23
CA ILE A 459 26.01 14.64 18.31
C ILE A 459 26.26 16.08 17.83
N GLU A 460 27.49 16.60 17.97
CA GLU A 460 27.80 18.00 17.67
C GLU A 460 27.58 18.35 16.20
N SER A 461 27.91 17.43 15.28
CA SER A 461 27.66 17.61 13.84
C SER A 461 26.17 17.67 13.50
N LEU A 462 25.35 16.86 14.15
CA LEU A 462 23.90 16.91 14.00
C LEU A 462 23.35 18.24 14.53
N LEU A 463 23.78 18.69 15.71
CA LEU A 463 23.36 19.95 16.28
C LEU A 463 23.75 21.16 15.41
N ALA A 464 24.94 21.12 14.80
CA ALA A 464 25.39 22.15 13.88
C ALA A 464 24.57 22.20 12.58
N ALA A 465 23.99 21.08 12.16
CA ALA A 465 23.11 20.98 11.01
C ALA A 465 21.63 21.24 11.34
N THR A 466 21.28 21.56 12.59
CA THR A 466 19.89 21.69 13.04
C THR A 466 19.45 23.14 13.09
N ALA A 467 18.42 23.49 12.30
CA ALA A 467 17.81 24.83 12.26
C ALA A 467 16.67 24.98 13.30
N TYR A 468 16.94 24.62 14.56
CA TYR A 468 15.98 24.73 15.66
C TYR A 468 16.67 25.33 16.88
N ASP A 469 16.21 26.51 17.33
CA ASP A 469 16.85 27.33 18.35
C ASP A 469 16.34 27.08 19.78
N SER A 470 15.14 26.50 19.94
CA SER A 470 14.52 26.23 21.24
C SER A 470 14.84 24.80 21.71
N LEU A 471 16.11 24.52 22.01
CA LEU A 471 16.55 23.20 22.48
C LEU A 471 17.54 23.30 23.66
N GLU A 472 17.57 22.25 24.48
CA GLU A 472 18.61 22.00 25.46
C GLU A 472 19.18 20.59 25.29
N ILE A 473 20.40 20.38 25.77
CA ILE A 473 21.06 19.08 25.74
C ILE A 473 21.11 18.54 27.17
N VAL A 474 20.62 17.32 27.39
CA VAL A 474 20.67 16.63 28.68
C VAL A 474 21.43 15.33 28.51
N GLU A 475 22.59 15.26 29.12
CA GLU A 475 23.52 14.12 29.02
C GLU A 475 23.22 13.06 30.07
N TYR A 476 23.19 11.78 29.63
CA TYR A 476 23.16 10.62 30.57
C TYR A 476 24.53 10.00 30.81
N GLY A 477 25.58 10.48 30.14
CA GLY A 477 26.95 10.05 30.32
C GLY A 477 27.30 8.74 29.58
N GLU A 478 28.38 8.09 29.99
CA GLU A 478 28.91 6.88 29.30
C GLU A 478 28.15 5.58 29.63
N GLN A 479 27.31 5.62 30.66
CA GLN A 479 26.55 4.43 31.06
C GLN A 479 25.26 4.35 30.23
N GLU A 480 25.29 3.60 29.15
CA GLU A 480 24.14 3.35 28.30
C GLU A 480 23.17 2.36 28.97
N THR A 481 22.44 2.84 29.97
CA THR A 481 21.41 2.08 30.68
C THR A 481 20.07 2.80 30.67
N THR A 482 18.99 2.06 30.72
CA THR A 482 17.64 2.59 30.80
C THR A 482 17.48 3.51 32.01
N ALA A 483 18.10 3.17 33.15
CA ALA A 483 18.07 3.99 34.37
C ALA A 483 18.75 5.35 34.17
N ALA A 484 19.96 5.38 33.56
CA ALA A 484 20.68 6.64 33.30
C ALA A 484 19.90 7.54 32.33
N ILE A 485 19.32 6.97 31.28
CA ILE A 485 18.49 7.69 30.30
C ILE A 485 17.24 8.27 30.98
N ARG A 486 16.58 7.48 31.82
CA ARG A 486 15.40 7.91 32.57
C ARG A 486 15.72 9.03 33.56
N GLU A 487 16.84 8.95 34.26
CA GLU A 487 17.30 10.00 35.16
C GLU A 487 17.58 11.29 34.39
N ALA A 488 18.23 11.20 33.20
CA ALA A 488 18.48 12.36 32.35
C ALA A 488 17.16 12.99 31.88
N ALA A 489 16.20 12.17 31.43
CA ALA A 489 14.87 12.64 31.06
C ALA A 489 14.14 13.36 32.21
N GLY A 490 14.31 12.90 33.46
CA GLY A 490 13.79 13.57 34.66
C GLY A 490 14.41 14.96 34.93
N ARG A 491 15.67 15.19 34.54
CA ARG A 491 16.34 16.49 34.66
C ARG A 491 16.00 17.47 33.54
N ALA A 492 15.41 16.97 32.45
CA ALA A 492 15.03 17.77 31.28
C ALA A 492 14.03 18.88 31.66
N LYS A 493 14.13 20.03 31.00
CA LYS A 493 13.24 21.20 31.22
C LYS A 493 12.31 21.42 30.01
N GLY A 494 12.60 20.77 28.89
CA GLY A 494 11.81 20.87 27.67
C GLY A 494 10.42 20.30 27.81
N GLU A 495 9.52 20.81 27.03
CA GLU A 495 8.14 20.30 26.90
C GLU A 495 8.13 18.95 26.15
N TYR A 496 9.10 18.75 25.27
CA TYR A 496 9.29 17.52 24.52
C TYR A 496 10.67 16.92 24.77
N LEU A 497 10.74 15.59 24.77
CA LEU A 497 11.96 14.81 24.85
C LEU A 497 12.23 14.17 23.50
N ILE A 498 13.48 14.15 23.05
CA ILE A 498 13.93 13.33 21.93
C ILE A 498 15.19 12.56 22.32
N PHE A 499 15.22 11.27 22.02
CA PHE A 499 16.33 10.38 22.39
C PHE A 499 17.27 10.18 21.20
N LEU A 500 18.49 10.69 21.30
CA LEU A 500 19.50 10.63 20.24
C LEU A 500 20.73 9.85 20.68
N PRO A 501 20.97 8.67 20.10
CA PRO A 501 22.23 7.93 20.30
C PRO A 501 23.45 8.72 19.80
N GLU A 502 24.63 8.33 20.26
CA GLU A 502 25.88 8.89 19.75
C GLU A 502 26.06 8.61 18.25
N GLY A 503 26.72 9.53 17.54
CA GLY A 503 27.00 9.38 16.10
C GLY A 503 25.80 9.57 15.18
N THR A 504 24.63 9.96 15.72
CA THR A 504 23.45 10.22 14.88
C THR A 504 23.71 11.36 13.90
N GLY A 505 23.46 11.13 12.62
CA GLY A 505 23.46 12.11 11.54
C GLY A 505 22.03 12.46 11.07
N VAL A 506 21.91 13.52 10.27
CA VAL A 506 20.63 13.97 9.70
C VAL A 506 20.84 14.49 8.28
N ASP A 507 19.83 14.35 7.43
CA ASP A 507 19.86 14.73 6.01
C ASP A 507 19.18 16.09 5.69
N ARG A 508 18.52 16.73 6.68
CA ARG A 508 17.84 18.03 6.50
C ARG A 508 17.92 18.88 7.77
N GLU A 509 18.08 20.20 7.60
CA GLU A 509 18.28 21.12 8.71
C GLU A 509 17.04 21.37 9.57
N ASP A 510 15.85 21.27 9.00
CA ASP A 510 14.55 21.53 9.67
C ASP A 510 13.91 20.26 10.26
N TRP A 511 14.66 19.16 10.35
CA TRP A 511 14.17 17.86 10.81
C TRP A 511 13.45 17.93 12.16
N LEU A 512 14.00 18.70 13.11
CA LEU A 512 13.43 18.81 14.45
C LEU A 512 12.10 19.61 14.43
N THR A 513 11.96 20.58 13.52
CA THR A 513 10.71 21.29 13.29
C THR A 513 9.62 20.35 12.77
N VAL A 514 9.97 19.47 11.82
CA VAL A 514 9.04 18.47 11.27
C VAL A 514 8.61 17.47 12.34
N MET A 515 9.55 16.98 13.15
CA MET A 515 9.25 16.08 14.27
C MET A 515 8.32 16.75 15.30
N ALA A 516 8.65 17.98 15.73
CA ALA A 516 7.87 18.72 16.71
C ALA A 516 6.47 19.05 16.20
N ALA A 517 6.33 19.50 14.95
CA ALA A 517 5.03 19.79 14.35
C ALA A 517 4.06 18.59 14.35
N ASN A 518 4.59 17.38 14.27
CA ASN A 518 3.81 16.16 14.43
C ASN A 518 3.57 15.84 15.92
N ALA A 519 4.56 16.02 16.78
CA ALA A 519 4.47 15.67 18.19
C ALA A 519 3.47 16.55 18.99
N VAL A 520 3.25 17.80 18.58
CA VAL A 520 2.28 18.70 19.23
C VAL A 520 0.82 18.38 18.90
N ARG A 521 0.55 17.49 17.97
CA ARG A 521 -0.80 17.06 17.60
C ARG A 521 -1.42 16.24 18.73
N GLU A 522 -2.63 16.62 19.15
CA GLU A 522 -3.31 16.07 20.35
C GLU A 522 -3.34 14.53 20.38
N LYS A 523 -3.59 13.90 19.26
CA LYS A 523 -3.70 12.42 19.14
C LYS A 523 -2.35 11.71 19.17
N ILE A 524 -1.26 12.41 18.87
CA ILE A 524 0.07 11.82 18.77
C ILE A 524 0.74 11.80 20.14
N GLY A 525 1.26 10.67 20.55
CA GLY A 525 2.02 10.53 21.79
C GLY A 525 3.50 10.29 21.55
N ILE A 526 3.85 9.67 20.43
CA ILE A 526 5.23 9.43 20.02
C ILE A 526 5.37 9.71 18.52
N VAL A 527 6.50 10.31 18.13
CA VAL A 527 6.93 10.41 16.72
C VAL A 527 8.27 9.75 16.57
N GLY A 528 8.43 8.89 15.56
CA GLY A 528 9.71 8.27 15.19
C GLY A 528 10.06 8.54 13.73
N PRO A 529 11.33 8.84 13.43
CA PRO A 529 11.82 9.08 12.08
C PRO A 529 12.15 7.76 11.35
N LYS A 530 12.47 7.84 10.07
CA LYS A 530 13.11 6.77 9.32
C LYS A 530 14.57 6.65 9.77
N LEU A 531 15.02 5.43 10.08
CA LEU A 531 16.37 5.16 10.53
C LEU A 531 17.16 4.45 9.44
N LEU A 532 18.33 4.98 9.13
CA LEU A 532 19.25 4.49 8.11
C LEU A 532 20.59 4.11 8.75
N GLY A 533 21.25 3.09 8.22
CA GLY A 533 22.65 2.80 8.52
C GLY A 533 23.59 3.64 7.67
N GLU A 534 24.88 3.69 8.03
CA GLU A 534 25.95 4.38 7.27
C GLU A 534 26.04 3.92 5.80
N ASN A 535 25.60 2.70 5.50
CA ASN A 535 25.54 2.15 4.15
C ASN A 535 24.30 2.63 3.33
N GLY A 536 23.46 3.50 3.91
CA GLY A 536 22.26 4.02 3.28
C GLY A 536 21.07 3.05 3.25
N HIS A 537 21.17 1.87 3.90
CA HIS A 537 20.03 0.95 4.02
C HIS A 537 19.17 1.26 5.24
N VAL A 538 17.89 0.93 5.12
CA VAL A 538 16.91 1.11 6.21
C VAL A 538 17.25 0.17 7.37
N LEU A 539 17.41 0.72 8.56
CA LEU A 539 17.47 -0.01 9.83
C LEU A 539 16.06 -0.16 10.42
N SER A 540 15.24 0.90 10.31
CA SER A 540 13.85 0.84 10.76
C SER A 540 13.00 1.90 10.05
N ALA A 541 11.85 1.50 9.52
CA ALA A 541 10.78 2.38 9.08
C ALA A 541 9.52 2.14 9.94
N GLY A 542 9.71 2.25 11.27
CA GLY A 542 8.75 1.84 12.28
C GLY A 542 8.85 0.35 12.61
N MET A 543 8.01 -0.13 13.55
CA MET A 543 8.04 -1.51 14.04
C MET A 543 6.63 -2.11 14.05
N ALA A 544 6.51 -3.35 13.60
CA ALA A 544 5.32 -4.18 13.79
C ALA A 544 5.37 -4.91 15.13
N ILE A 545 4.20 -5.06 15.77
CA ILE A 545 4.03 -5.79 17.04
C ILE A 545 3.34 -7.14 16.77
N GLY A 546 3.41 -8.06 17.72
CA GLY A 546 2.73 -9.36 17.65
C GLY A 546 3.43 -10.34 16.70
N LEU A 547 4.71 -10.16 16.47
CA LEU A 547 5.55 -11.13 15.78
C LEU A 547 5.96 -12.29 16.71
N ARG A 548 6.66 -13.28 16.20
CA ARG A 548 7.25 -14.35 17.02
C ARG A 548 8.22 -13.77 18.06
N ALA A 549 9.09 -12.82 17.68
CA ALA A 549 9.62 -11.81 18.58
C ALA A 549 8.46 -10.86 18.96
N THR A 550 8.54 -10.14 20.06
CA THR A 550 7.46 -9.23 20.48
C THR A 550 7.21 -8.15 19.44
N ALA A 551 8.28 -7.59 18.86
CA ALA A 551 8.20 -6.63 17.75
C ALA A 551 9.38 -6.77 16.78
N GLY A 552 9.24 -6.24 15.58
CA GLY A 552 10.30 -6.20 14.57
C GLY A 552 10.27 -4.92 13.75
N SER A 553 11.47 -4.42 13.42
CA SER A 553 11.63 -3.26 12.53
C SER A 553 11.20 -3.61 11.11
N LEU A 554 10.43 -2.70 10.50
CA LEU A 554 9.91 -2.84 9.15
C LEU A 554 10.96 -2.41 8.12
N PHE A 555 10.98 -3.10 6.99
CA PHE A 555 11.78 -2.79 5.79
C PHE A 555 13.31 -2.81 5.99
N VAL A 556 13.79 -3.51 7.00
CA VAL A 556 15.23 -3.65 7.29
C VAL A 556 16.00 -4.14 6.06
N GLY A 557 17.11 -3.47 5.73
CA GLY A 557 17.97 -3.80 4.59
C GLY A 557 17.50 -3.27 3.24
N ASN A 558 16.33 -2.63 3.16
CA ASN A 558 15.90 -1.96 1.94
C ASN A 558 16.77 -0.71 1.68
N ASP A 559 16.92 -0.34 0.41
CA ASP A 559 17.54 0.94 0.05
C ASP A 559 16.74 2.11 0.60
N ARG A 560 17.40 3.23 0.95
CA ARG A 560 16.77 4.43 1.51
C ARG A 560 15.60 4.96 0.67
N ASP A 561 15.67 4.82 -0.65
CA ASP A 561 14.67 5.29 -1.61
C ASP A 561 13.63 4.22 -1.99
N SER A 562 13.73 3.02 -1.42
CA SER A 562 12.75 1.96 -1.62
C SER A 562 11.38 2.41 -1.14
N VAL A 563 10.35 2.20 -1.95
CA VAL A 563 8.96 2.53 -1.58
C VAL A 563 8.35 1.52 -0.59
N GLY A 564 8.94 0.31 -0.50
CA GLY A 564 8.39 -0.76 0.33
C GLY A 564 7.03 -1.28 -0.16
N TYR A 565 6.35 -2.03 0.69
CA TYR A 565 5.02 -2.56 0.42
C TYR A 565 3.99 -1.41 0.42
N PHE A 566 3.30 -1.19 -0.70
CA PHE A 566 2.33 -0.10 -0.90
C PHE A 566 2.80 1.26 -0.35
N SER A 567 4.04 1.62 -0.70
CA SER A 567 4.68 2.92 -0.37
C SER A 567 4.93 3.19 1.12
N ARG A 568 4.80 2.20 1.99
CA ARG A 568 4.84 2.37 3.45
C ARG A 568 6.20 2.80 4.02
N THR A 569 7.27 2.81 3.22
CA THR A 569 8.57 3.39 3.65
C THR A 569 8.68 4.89 3.39
N ILE A 570 7.78 5.46 2.59
CA ILE A 570 7.85 6.87 2.13
C ILE A 570 6.63 7.70 2.51
N ILE A 571 5.67 7.12 3.22
CA ILE A 571 4.46 7.81 3.70
C ILE A 571 4.43 7.88 5.22
N GLN A 572 3.88 8.96 5.74
CA GLN A 572 3.61 9.12 7.16
C GLN A 572 2.42 8.24 7.57
N GLN A 573 2.52 7.56 8.72
CA GLN A 573 1.49 6.63 9.17
C GLN A 573 1.59 6.33 10.66
N GLU A 574 0.47 6.03 11.30
CA GLU A 574 0.45 5.40 12.62
C GLU A 574 1.01 3.98 12.51
N ILE A 575 1.72 3.55 13.55
CA ILE A 575 2.44 2.28 13.57
C ILE A 575 2.42 1.63 14.96
N GLY A 576 2.72 0.33 15.02
CA GLY A 576 2.73 -0.41 16.27
C GLY A 576 3.70 0.16 17.31
N ALA A 577 4.92 0.43 16.89
CA ALA A 577 5.97 1.05 17.70
C ALA A 577 7.04 1.72 16.82
N VAL A 578 7.93 2.49 17.44
CA VAL A 578 9.15 3.02 16.82
C VAL A 578 10.38 2.58 17.64
N ALA A 579 11.54 2.60 17.01
CA ALA A 579 12.80 2.31 17.70
C ALA A 579 13.16 3.43 18.70
N PHE A 580 14.07 3.16 19.61
CA PHE A 580 14.55 4.13 20.60
C PHE A 580 15.20 5.36 19.95
N ALA A 581 16.02 5.16 18.91
CA ALA A 581 16.70 6.23 18.22
C ALA A 581 15.72 7.20 17.54
N GLY A 582 15.81 8.48 17.89
CA GLY A 582 14.95 9.52 17.34
C GLY A 582 13.51 9.53 17.87
N MET A 583 13.17 8.69 18.85
CA MET A 583 11.85 8.69 19.48
C MET A 583 11.61 10.05 20.17
N MET A 584 10.57 10.77 19.75
CA MET A 584 10.14 12.03 20.35
C MET A 584 8.80 11.87 21.04
N THR A 585 8.66 12.44 22.25
CA THR A 585 7.42 12.39 23.03
C THR A 585 7.28 13.63 23.91
N GLU A 586 6.05 13.99 24.25
CA GLU A 586 5.75 15.02 25.25
C GLU A 586 6.29 14.60 26.63
N LYS A 587 7.03 15.50 27.30
CA LYS A 587 7.61 15.21 28.64
C LYS A 587 6.55 14.87 29.68
N HIS A 588 5.45 15.63 29.68
CA HIS A 588 4.33 15.38 30.62
C HIS A 588 3.76 13.96 30.45
N LEU A 589 3.51 13.55 29.19
CA LEU A 589 3.04 12.20 28.91
C LEU A 589 4.07 11.13 29.32
N TYR A 590 5.36 11.40 29.07
CA TYR A 590 6.44 10.50 29.48
C TYR A 590 6.45 10.26 30.99
N GLU A 591 6.31 11.34 31.79
CA GLU A 591 6.28 11.28 33.25
C GLU A 591 4.98 10.63 33.77
N GLU A 592 3.82 10.97 33.20
CA GLU A 592 2.51 10.38 33.54
C GLU A 592 2.55 8.85 33.38
N LEU A 593 3.16 8.35 32.32
CA LEU A 593 3.25 6.92 32.04
C LEU A 593 4.43 6.23 32.77
N GLY A 594 5.16 6.96 33.61
CA GLY A 594 6.28 6.47 34.42
C GLY A 594 7.57 6.26 33.62
N GLY A 595 7.67 6.82 32.41
CA GLY A 595 8.86 6.81 31.57
C GLY A 595 9.29 5.40 31.11
N LEU A 596 10.57 5.29 30.71
CA LEU A 596 11.17 4.02 30.34
C LEU A 596 11.29 3.09 31.57
N ASN A 597 10.98 1.83 31.41
CA ASN A 597 11.02 0.84 32.48
C ASN A 597 12.46 0.32 32.67
N GLU A 598 13.03 0.64 33.82
CA GLU A 598 14.43 0.28 34.17
C GLU A 598 14.69 -1.22 34.29
N SER A 599 13.63 -2.05 34.36
CA SER A 599 13.77 -3.50 34.39
C SER A 599 14.08 -4.10 33.01
N TYR A 600 13.99 -3.29 31.96
CA TYR A 600 14.23 -3.69 30.57
C TYR A 600 15.49 -3.03 30.01
N GLY A 601 16.08 -3.65 29.01
CA GLY A 601 17.06 -3.00 28.14
C GLY A 601 16.42 -1.81 27.39
N ILE A 602 17.25 -0.97 26.77
CA ILE A 602 16.80 0.29 26.18
C ILE A 602 15.74 0.06 25.09
N ASN A 603 15.93 -0.92 24.22
CA ASN A 603 15.01 -1.20 23.12
C ASN A 603 13.69 -1.81 23.61
N GLU A 604 13.77 -2.70 24.61
CA GLU A 604 12.57 -3.28 25.23
C GLU A 604 11.77 -2.22 26.00
N ALA A 605 12.45 -1.30 26.69
CA ALA A 605 11.83 -0.20 27.41
C ALA A 605 11.16 0.79 26.44
N ALA A 606 11.79 1.08 25.30
CA ALA A 606 11.21 1.92 24.24
C ALA A 606 9.96 1.27 23.63
N LEU A 607 10.02 -0.02 23.33
CA LEU A 607 8.88 -0.79 22.84
C LEU A 607 7.72 -0.77 23.87
N GLU A 608 8.03 -1.05 25.14
CA GLU A 608 7.01 -1.02 26.21
C GLU A 608 6.41 0.39 26.34
N PHE A 609 7.22 1.45 26.20
CA PHE A 609 6.72 2.81 26.27
C PHE A 609 5.77 3.14 25.11
N CYS A 610 6.03 2.67 23.89
CA CYS A 610 5.08 2.77 22.78
C CYS A 610 3.73 2.12 23.13
N LEU A 611 3.75 0.93 23.76
CA LEU A 611 2.52 0.25 24.20
C LEU A 611 1.79 1.00 25.31
N LYS A 612 2.51 1.62 26.28
CA LYS A 612 1.90 2.49 27.29
C LYS A 612 1.15 3.65 26.66
N VAL A 613 1.78 4.31 25.67
CA VAL A 613 1.19 5.43 24.93
C VAL A 613 -0.06 4.99 24.18
N ARG A 614 -0.01 3.87 23.44
CA ARG A 614 -1.19 3.31 22.76
C ARG A 614 -2.30 2.91 23.72
N LYS A 615 -1.96 2.31 24.87
CA LYS A 615 -2.94 1.96 25.92
C LYS A 615 -3.63 3.19 26.52
N ARG A 616 -2.95 4.36 26.50
CA ARG A 616 -3.51 5.65 26.91
C ARG A 616 -4.46 6.25 25.85
N GLY A 617 -4.56 5.64 24.66
CA GLY A 617 -5.38 6.08 23.54
C GLY A 617 -4.71 7.15 22.66
N LYS A 618 -3.41 7.29 22.74
CA LYS A 618 -2.62 8.12 21.82
C LYS A 618 -1.90 7.25 20.78
N GLU A 619 -1.55 7.83 19.65
CA GLU A 619 -0.95 7.13 18.53
C GLU A 619 0.59 7.24 18.53
N VAL A 620 1.23 6.24 17.95
CA VAL A 620 2.65 6.22 17.64
C VAL A 620 2.80 6.46 16.13
N LEU A 621 3.43 7.55 15.78
CA LEU A 621 3.58 8.02 14.40
C LEU A 621 4.96 7.72 13.85
N PHE A 622 5.02 7.09 12.69
CA PHE A 622 6.21 7.02 11.87
C PHE A 622 6.17 8.13 10.81
N THR A 623 7.23 8.94 10.74
CA THR A 623 7.40 9.94 9.68
C THR A 623 8.65 9.68 8.85
N PRO A 624 8.51 9.38 7.54
CA PRO A 624 9.64 9.22 6.63
C PRO A 624 10.19 10.56 6.14
N PHE A 625 9.52 11.68 6.47
CA PHE A 625 9.95 13.04 6.06
C PHE A 625 11.21 13.48 6.80
N VAL A 626 11.61 12.72 7.79
CA VAL A 626 12.89 12.85 8.51
C VAL A 626 13.61 11.52 8.45
N SER A 627 14.88 11.53 8.04
CA SER A 627 15.78 10.39 8.12
C SER A 627 16.92 10.71 9.06
N LEU A 628 17.17 9.80 10.02
CA LEU A 628 18.35 9.84 10.87
C LEU A 628 19.31 8.73 10.46
N GLU A 629 20.59 9.04 10.34
CA GLU A 629 21.65 8.09 10.06
C GLU A 629 22.31 7.64 11.35
N LEU A 630 22.42 6.33 11.56
CA LEU A 630 23.00 5.72 12.75
C LEU A 630 24.27 4.97 12.37
N PRO A 631 25.32 4.99 13.23
CA PRO A 631 26.55 4.26 13.00
C PRO A 631 26.35 2.74 13.04
N ASP A 632 25.34 2.27 13.80
CA ASP A 632 25.01 0.86 13.95
C ASP A 632 23.50 0.67 14.29
N ASP A 633 23.06 -0.58 14.42
CA ASP A 633 21.66 -0.95 14.71
C ASP A 633 21.33 -1.15 16.20
N ARG A 634 22.25 -0.82 17.13
CA ARG A 634 22.05 -1.04 18.58
C ARG A 634 20.75 -0.45 19.12
N PHE A 635 20.36 0.72 18.61
CA PHE A 635 19.15 1.45 19.03
C PHE A 635 18.02 1.42 17.98
N ALA A 636 18.19 0.60 16.94
CA ALA A 636 17.21 0.28 15.92
C ALA A 636 17.31 -1.21 15.54
N PRO A 637 17.14 -2.13 16.49
CA PRO A 637 17.36 -3.55 16.25
C PRO A 637 16.32 -4.12 15.29
N GLN A 638 16.74 -5.13 14.53
CA GLN A 638 15.81 -5.83 13.63
C GLN A 638 14.65 -6.47 14.40
N GLN A 639 14.87 -6.95 15.62
CA GLN A 639 13.83 -7.54 16.46
C GLN A 639 14.03 -7.17 17.93
N VAL A 640 12.91 -7.00 18.63
CA VAL A 640 12.86 -6.82 20.09
C VAL A 640 12.01 -7.94 20.68
N ASN A 641 12.52 -8.58 21.75
CA ASN A 641 11.85 -9.72 22.35
C ASN A 641 11.67 -9.53 23.87
N ILE A 642 10.44 -9.39 24.31
CA ILE A 642 10.07 -9.33 25.73
C ILE A 642 9.35 -10.62 26.10
N THR A 643 10.03 -11.45 26.90
CA THR A 643 9.50 -12.76 27.31
C THR A 643 8.80 -12.76 28.66
N ASP A 644 8.76 -11.60 29.32
CA ASP A 644 8.19 -11.43 30.67
C ASP A 644 6.67 -11.71 30.67
N GLU A 645 6.21 -12.54 31.60
CA GLU A 645 4.80 -12.86 31.77
C GLU A 645 3.98 -11.64 32.23
N ALA A 646 4.58 -10.74 33.03
CA ALA A 646 3.93 -9.51 33.45
C ALA A 646 3.66 -8.60 32.26
N PHE A 647 4.57 -8.51 31.28
CA PHE A 647 4.37 -7.78 30.04
C PHE A 647 3.13 -8.31 29.28
N ARG A 648 3.07 -9.63 29.06
CA ARG A 648 1.93 -10.26 28.36
C ARG A 648 0.60 -10.03 29.09
N LYS A 649 0.62 -10.10 30.42
CA LYS A 649 -0.55 -9.83 31.25
C LYS A 649 -1.00 -8.37 31.16
N ASN A 650 -0.05 -7.42 31.12
CA ASN A 650 -0.35 -5.98 31.09
C ASN A 650 -0.89 -5.49 29.76
N TYR A 651 -0.39 -6.05 28.66
CA TYR A 651 -0.70 -5.54 27.31
C TYR A 651 -1.65 -6.46 26.52
N GLY A 652 -1.84 -7.73 26.94
CA GLY A 652 -2.85 -8.63 26.35
C GLY A 652 -2.81 -8.73 24.84
N SER A 653 -3.93 -8.45 24.17
CA SER A 653 -4.04 -8.46 22.71
C SER A 653 -3.13 -7.45 22.04
N MET A 654 -2.88 -6.28 22.64
CA MET A 654 -1.99 -5.26 22.08
C MET A 654 -0.54 -5.73 21.87
N ALA A 655 -0.09 -6.76 22.62
CA ALA A 655 1.24 -7.35 22.49
C ALA A 655 1.30 -8.45 21.42
N VAL A 656 0.17 -8.90 20.89
CA VAL A 656 0.06 -10.04 19.97
C VAL A 656 -0.66 -9.70 18.67
N GLU A 657 -1.40 -8.58 18.63
CA GLU A 657 -2.13 -8.12 17.47
C GLU A 657 -1.73 -6.68 17.15
N ASP A 658 -1.23 -6.47 15.94
CA ASP A 658 -0.93 -5.15 15.43
C ASP A 658 -1.91 -4.82 14.31
N GLY A 659 -2.85 -3.93 14.57
CA GLY A 659 -3.80 -3.47 13.56
C GLY A 659 -3.13 -2.79 12.36
N TYR A 660 -1.90 -2.31 12.51
CA TYR A 660 -1.15 -1.66 11.42
C TYR A 660 -0.31 -2.63 10.58
N TYR A 661 -0.18 -3.90 11.01
CA TYR A 661 0.48 -4.97 10.27
C TYR A 661 -0.51 -6.12 10.05
N SER A 662 -1.02 -6.23 8.82
CA SER A 662 -2.12 -7.15 8.51
C SER A 662 -1.86 -8.58 8.99
N SER A 663 -2.91 -9.21 9.50
CA SER A 663 -2.89 -10.61 9.94
C SER A 663 -2.66 -11.61 8.79
N ASN A 664 -2.69 -11.15 7.54
CA ASN A 664 -2.41 -11.94 6.35
C ASN A 664 -0.91 -12.16 6.13
N PHE A 665 -0.05 -11.41 6.83
CA PHE A 665 1.39 -11.59 6.78
C PHE A 665 1.90 -12.56 7.84
N ASP A 666 3.03 -13.19 7.53
CA ASP A 666 3.76 -14.06 8.45
C ASP A 666 4.21 -13.26 9.69
N ARG A 667 4.19 -13.93 10.83
CA ARG A 667 4.60 -13.36 12.12
C ARG A 667 6.02 -13.76 12.53
N ASP A 668 6.75 -14.49 11.68
CA ASP A 668 8.15 -14.85 11.95
C ASP A 668 9.11 -13.66 11.73
N GLY A 669 8.69 -12.69 10.90
CA GLY A 669 9.41 -11.45 10.59
C GLY A 669 8.47 -10.29 10.26
N ALA A 670 9.04 -9.12 10.01
CA ALA A 670 8.32 -7.91 9.62
C ALA A 670 8.57 -7.58 8.14
N ASP A 671 8.46 -8.58 7.26
CA ASP A 671 8.91 -8.53 5.86
C ASP A 671 7.77 -8.57 4.83
N TYR A 672 6.51 -8.45 5.28
CA TYR A 672 5.32 -8.52 4.43
C TYR A 672 5.19 -9.83 3.61
N THR A 673 5.78 -10.90 4.09
CA THR A 673 5.63 -12.24 3.51
C THR A 673 4.24 -12.80 3.87
N LEU A 674 3.57 -13.47 2.92
CA LEU A 674 2.24 -14.03 3.16
C LEU A 674 2.28 -15.20 4.16
N ALA A 675 1.37 -15.18 5.12
CA ALA A 675 1.16 -16.28 6.05
C ALA A 675 0.32 -17.40 5.42
N PHE A 676 0.68 -18.63 5.68
CA PHE A 676 -0.27 -19.74 5.59
C PHE A 676 -1.09 -19.78 6.89
N LYS A 677 -2.38 -19.52 6.79
CA LYS A 677 -3.32 -19.74 7.89
C LYS A 677 -3.85 -21.16 7.87
#